data_1c20b645bfd9afbeee47a31d5a363e2e
#
_entry.id   1c20b645bfd9afbeee47a31d5a363e2e
#
_cell.length_a   1.000
_cell.length_b   1.000
_cell.length_c   1.000
_cell.angle_alpha   90.00
_cell.angle_beta   90.00
_cell.angle_gamma   90.00
#
_symmetry.space_group_name_H-M   'P 1'
#
loop_
_entity.id
_entity.type
_entity.pdbx_description
1 polymer ?
#
loop_
_entity_poly.entity_id
_entity_poly.type
_entity_poly.pdbx_seq_one_letter_code
_entity_poly.pdbx_strand_id
1 'polypeptide(L)'
;MPDKMPRDSSHEDPPQLGPDSSSLLEKDQLDRRRFLKTTAAGLLVSSLAGPVRVMGAGGSDSSFQSRWPADVERYWLGPAYWTNPLQDWRLADGRVEMIGNGGDRNVQHLTRQIRAEGGPLDLRVETGFLTSANARAGVEVGVQGALAEYRNNAIHGTGLKAGHTAGDRLFVGDTEARLDRAPGADGAVLHLTTTPTEDGHTLTLSVLDAASEKELGQVQKTGVSAETLAGNLALFGGVDEGEVSDREWGTPKLWFRNWEGQGAALEAHDERAFGPILFSQHTLSRGTMKMTAQFPPMGAADGSTVRLQVRRDEAWTSVDEAEVHERARTATFRVTDWDEGRDVPYRLVYDYRMAGGSRTDHYEGTVRRNPVDQDEVVVGGFSCAMDMAFPHPRVAAGARAHDPDVLAFTGDQYYESTGGYGVQRNQENVERATLDVLRKWVLHGWAFGDLMRDRPTICLLDDHDVYHGNIWGEGGKHVDRWELHNNGGYFMPPEWVNAVQRMQTSHLPDPYDPTPVKNDITVYYTDMVYGRISFALLEDRKWKTGPDGFLPPNPGRPDHIEDSDFDPSTIDLPKAKLLGERQLAFLEDWTADWRGADMKAVVSQTSFAQVPTHHGGNFKYLVADLDSNGWPQTPRDEALRRIRKGFAVHLGGDQHLPMLLRYGIDGWNDAPYNFCVPGIAVGYVRAFWPEDGGDNPQTDVPEHPGRYTDGLGNKVTVRAVANPKEDFAAENPLRTLTNKSSGYGLLRFNKATREITAECWPLLSDPAQGAEAQYAGWPQTFSMLDNDPREPVGHLPRLSVTGATNPMVQVVDEEQGEIVYTLRIQGQEFRPPVYADGAYTVRVGDDGWQASREGVRPSEGTGDALEVSV
;
A
#
# COMPACT_ATOMS: atom_id res chain seq x y z
N MET A 1 -21.74 -53.06 23.89
CA MET A 1 -20.37 -52.62 24.17
C MET A 1 -19.63 -52.61 22.85
N PRO A 2 -19.25 -51.47 22.35
CA PRO A 2 -18.16 -51.32 21.38
C PRO A 2 -17.00 -50.53 21.99
N ASP A 3 -15.83 -50.89 21.54
CA ASP A 3 -14.50 -50.51 21.97
C ASP A 3 -14.19 -49.02 21.84
N LYS A 4 -13.44 -48.54 22.81
CA LYS A 4 -12.83 -47.20 22.81
C LYS A 4 -11.62 -47.21 21.87
N MET A 5 -11.64 -46.34 20.85
CA MET A 5 -10.42 -45.88 20.18
C MET A 5 -9.78 -44.71 20.94
N PRO A 6 -8.45 -44.60 20.97
CA PRO A 6 -7.77 -43.53 21.67
C PRO A 6 -7.90 -42.21 20.88
N ARG A 7 -8.10 -41.10 21.59
CA ARG A 7 -7.99 -39.74 21.06
C ARG A 7 -6.52 -39.43 20.83
N ASP A 8 -6.15 -39.25 19.60
CA ASP A 8 -4.87 -38.66 19.21
C ASP A 8 -5.01 -37.12 19.27
N SER A 9 -4.27 -36.53 20.18
CA SER A 9 -4.21 -35.05 20.36
C SER A 9 -2.89 -34.56 19.76
N SER A 10 -2.93 -34.25 18.46
CA SER A 10 -1.91 -33.43 17.82
C SER A 10 -2.59 -32.29 17.11
N HIS A 11 -2.84 -31.19 17.84
CA HIS A 11 -3.03 -29.88 17.25
C HIS A 11 -1.64 -29.42 16.80
N GLU A 12 -1.31 -29.59 15.54
CA GLU A 12 -0.25 -28.84 14.90
C GLU A 12 -0.81 -27.48 14.50
N ASP A 13 -0.18 -26.42 15.01
CA ASP A 13 -0.41 -25.04 14.59
C ASP A 13 -0.16 -24.89 13.09
N PRO A 14 -0.90 -24.02 12.38
CA PRO A 14 -0.66 -23.74 10.97
C PRO A 14 0.76 -23.20 10.80
N PRO A 15 1.47 -23.53 9.70
CA PRO A 15 2.84 -23.11 9.49
C PRO A 15 2.89 -21.56 9.46
N GLN A 16 3.48 -20.99 10.48
CA GLN A 16 3.95 -19.62 10.45
C GLN A 16 4.93 -19.49 9.28
N LEU A 17 4.91 -18.36 8.59
CA LEU A 17 5.94 -17.96 7.64
C LEU A 17 7.29 -18.38 8.21
N GLY A 18 8.09 -19.09 7.42
CA GLY A 18 9.28 -19.82 7.84
C GLY A 18 10.22 -19.02 8.75
N PRO A 19 11.05 -19.67 9.52
CA PRO A 19 11.84 -19.12 10.63
C PRO A 19 12.83 -18.00 10.25
N ASP A 20 12.93 -17.62 8.97
CA ASP A 20 13.93 -16.67 8.51
C ASP A 20 13.64 -15.19 8.82
N SER A 21 12.37 -14.82 9.08
CA SER A 21 12.07 -13.41 9.43
C SER A 21 12.11 -13.15 10.95
N SER A 22 11.84 -14.14 11.78
CA SER A 22 11.88 -13.99 13.24
C SER A 22 13.28 -14.21 13.83
N SER A 23 14.12 -15.04 13.20
CA SER A 23 15.49 -15.29 13.66
C SER A 23 16.44 -14.10 13.46
N LEU A 24 16.15 -13.19 12.54
CA LEU A 24 16.89 -11.94 12.35
C LEU A 24 16.60 -10.93 13.46
N LEU A 25 15.41 -10.97 14.08
CA LEU A 25 15.02 -10.06 15.16
C LEU A 25 15.59 -10.47 16.53
N GLU A 26 15.80 -11.76 16.78
CA GLU A 26 16.37 -12.21 18.06
C GLU A 26 17.91 -12.07 18.15
N LYS A 27 18.64 -12.12 17.04
CA LYS A 27 20.09 -11.88 17.02
C LYS A 27 20.47 -10.41 17.21
N ASP A 28 19.56 -9.49 16.93
CA ASP A 28 19.83 -8.03 16.92
C ASP A 28 19.82 -7.39 18.33
N GLN A 29 19.37 -8.08 19.37
CA GLN A 29 19.37 -7.53 20.73
C GLN A 29 20.76 -7.43 21.37
N LEU A 30 21.75 -8.14 20.84
CA LEU A 30 23.11 -8.18 21.41
C LEU A 30 24.10 -7.18 20.78
N ASP A 31 23.84 -6.64 19.59
CA ASP A 31 24.80 -5.79 18.84
C ASP A 31 24.45 -4.28 18.81
N ARG A 32 23.35 -3.86 19.41
CA ARG A 32 22.91 -2.44 19.49
C ARG A 32 23.94 -1.50 20.11
N ARG A 33 24.84 -2.01 20.95
CA ARG A 33 25.87 -1.19 21.61
C ARG A 33 27.02 -0.76 20.69
N ARG A 34 27.20 -1.37 19.53
CA ARG A 34 28.26 -1.01 18.56
C ARG A 34 27.81 -0.01 17.50
N PHE A 35 26.51 0.02 17.16
CA PHE A 35 25.98 0.84 16.06
C PHE A 35 26.07 2.36 16.31
N LEU A 36 25.91 2.81 17.54
CA LEU A 36 25.83 4.24 17.88
C LEU A 36 27.18 4.97 17.88
N LYS A 37 28.30 4.29 17.74
CA LYS A 37 29.63 4.94 17.77
C LYS A 37 30.15 5.44 16.42
N THR A 38 29.50 5.15 15.29
CA THR A 38 30.07 5.41 13.95
C THR A 38 29.26 6.43 13.11
N THR A 39 28.14 6.96 13.57
CA THR A 39 27.26 7.83 12.74
C THR A 39 27.17 9.29 13.21
N ALA A 40 28.14 9.79 13.95
CA ALA A 40 28.24 11.22 14.28
C ALA A 40 29.06 11.98 13.23
N ALA A 41 28.71 11.89 11.95
CA ALA A 41 29.27 12.74 10.89
C ALA A 41 28.19 13.09 9.86
N GLY A 42 27.58 14.24 10.09
CA GLY A 42 27.07 15.16 9.06
C GLY A 42 26.11 14.63 8.00
N LEU A 43 24.81 14.67 8.28
CA LEU A 43 23.79 14.89 7.26
C LEU A 43 22.83 15.97 7.77
N LEU A 44 23.11 17.20 7.40
CA LEU A 44 22.15 18.29 7.44
C LEU A 44 21.00 17.92 6.48
N VAL A 45 19.94 17.37 7.03
CA VAL A 45 18.66 17.29 6.33
C VAL A 45 18.03 18.67 6.41
N SER A 46 18.12 19.43 5.29
CA SER A 46 17.29 20.61 5.13
C SER A 46 15.82 20.15 5.19
N SER A 47 15.13 20.51 6.26
CA SER A 47 13.69 20.36 6.40
C SER A 47 13.00 21.20 5.33
N LEU A 48 12.59 20.58 4.23
CA LEU A 48 11.56 21.14 3.35
C LEU A 48 10.21 20.92 4.04
N ALA A 49 9.79 21.94 4.77
CA ALA A 49 8.49 22.00 5.42
C ALA A 49 7.39 21.92 4.34
N GLY A 50 6.54 20.89 4.42
CA GLY A 50 5.22 20.93 3.80
C GLY A 50 4.37 22.04 4.44
N PRO A 51 3.22 22.43 3.85
CA PRO A 51 2.41 23.52 4.36
C PRO A 51 1.96 23.22 5.80
N VAL A 52 2.42 24.08 6.69
CA VAL A 52 2.17 24.07 8.12
C VAL A 52 0.66 24.21 8.36
N ARG A 53 0.05 23.31 9.12
CA ARG A 53 -1.18 23.63 9.86
C ARG A 53 -0.92 24.90 10.67
N VAL A 54 -1.51 26.02 10.25
CA VAL A 54 -1.42 27.30 11.00
C VAL A 54 -2.30 27.16 12.25
N MET A 55 -1.71 26.65 13.31
CA MET A 55 -2.14 26.99 14.65
C MET A 55 -1.29 28.21 15.10
N GLY A 56 -1.92 29.22 15.66
CA GLY A 56 -1.30 30.52 15.97
C GLY A 56 0.00 30.39 16.76
N ALA A 57 1.02 31.16 16.35
CA ALA A 57 2.32 31.28 16.97
C ALA A 57 2.19 31.93 18.37
N GLY A 58 1.91 31.08 19.38
CA GLY A 58 2.27 31.35 20.77
C GLY A 58 3.39 30.37 21.10
N GLY A 59 4.44 30.78 21.81
CA GLY A 59 5.51 29.90 22.24
C GLY A 59 4.89 28.65 22.91
N SER A 60 5.06 27.47 22.28
CA SER A 60 4.42 26.26 22.74
C SER A 60 5.00 25.86 24.09
N ASP A 61 4.18 25.88 25.11
CA ASP A 61 4.47 25.23 26.40
C ASP A 61 4.64 23.74 26.09
N SER A 62 5.80 23.16 26.37
CA SER A 62 6.07 21.73 26.12
C SER A 62 5.29 20.82 27.07
N SER A 63 4.67 21.37 28.13
CA SER A 63 3.81 20.62 29.01
C SER A 63 2.57 20.09 28.30
N PHE A 64 1.99 19.00 28.82
CA PHE A 64 0.75 18.46 28.31
C PHE A 64 -0.15 17.93 29.43
N GLN A 65 -1.44 17.93 29.16
CA GLN A 65 -2.44 17.30 30.01
C GLN A 65 -3.45 16.57 29.11
N SER A 66 -3.47 15.25 29.17
CA SER A 66 -4.42 14.39 28.46
C SER A 66 -5.76 14.43 29.18
N ARG A 67 -6.76 15.01 28.52
CA ARG A 67 -8.14 15.00 28.98
C ARG A 67 -9.01 14.29 27.97
N TRP A 68 -9.58 13.17 28.35
CA TRP A 68 -10.47 12.39 27.51
C TRP A 68 -11.94 12.67 27.86
N PRO A 69 -12.84 12.79 26.87
CA PRO A 69 -14.25 13.05 27.11
C PRO A 69 -14.91 11.85 27.78
N ALA A 70 -15.75 12.13 28.77
CA ALA A 70 -16.48 11.09 29.54
C ALA A 70 -17.75 10.60 28.81
N ASP A 71 -18.25 11.39 27.86
CA ASP A 71 -19.47 11.16 27.09
C ASP A 71 -19.23 10.55 25.73
N VAL A 72 -18.02 10.01 25.49
CA VAL A 72 -17.61 9.41 24.20
C VAL A 72 -17.06 8.01 24.42
N GLU A 73 -17.53 7.07 23.63
CA GLU A 73 -16.97 5.73 23.50
C GLU A 73 -16.47 5.51 22.06
N ARG A 74 -15.18 5.24 21.90
CA ARG A 74 -14.56 4.99 20.58
C ARG A 74 -13.16 4.37 20.69
N TYR A 75 -12.65 3.76 19.63
CA TYR A 75 -11.29 3.19 19.60
C TYR A 75 -10.20 4.23 19.35
N TRP A 76 -10.51 5.35 18.73
CA TRP A 76 -9.55 6.43 18.51
C TRP A 76 -9.48 7.37 19.72
N LEU A 77 -8.29 7.56 20.27
CA LEU A 77 -8.10 8.32 21.51
C LEU A 77 -7.97 9.84 21.30
N GLY A 78 -7.77 10.28 20.06
CA GLY A 78 -7.57 11.69 19.70
C GLY A 78 -6.29 11.92 18.90
N PRO A 79 -6.12 13.13 18.33
CA PRO A 79 -5.07 13.39 17.33
C PRO A 79 -3.64 13.36 17.88
N ALA A 80 -3.47 13.47 19.21
CA ALA A 80 -2.17 13.42 19.87
C ALA A 80 -1.69 11.98 20.16
N TYR A 81 -2.49 10.96 19.84
CA TYR A 81 -2.22 9.58 20.28
C TYR A 81 -2.28 8.58 19.14
N TRP A 82 -1.43 7.55 19.25
CA TRP A 82 -1.50 6.34 18.45
C TRP A 82 -1.51 5.12 19.36
N THR A 83 -2.34 4.12 19.03
CA THR A 83 -2.50 2.89 19.84
C THR A 83 -1.95 1.66 19.12
N ASN A 84 -1.23 0.82 19.84
CA ASN A 84 -0.68 -0.44 19.35
C ASN A 84 -1.16 -1.63 20.19
N PRO A 85 -1.91 -2.54 19.56
CA PRO A 85 -2.63 -2.36 18.30
C PRO A 85 -3.98 -1.62 18.53
N LEU A 86 -4.54 -1.02 17.48
CA LEU A 86 -5.77 -0.21 17.54
C LEU A 86 -6.95 -0.94 18.18
N GLN A 87 -7.14 -2.21 17.83
CA GLN A 87 -8.24 -3.04 18.30
C GLN A 87 -8.20 -3.41 19.79
N ASP A 88 -7.08 -3.20 20.48
CA ASP A 88 -6.91 -3.57 21.89
C ASP A 88 -7.13 -2.40 22.85
N TRP A 89 -7.47 -1.21 22.33
CA TRP A 89 -7.66 -0.01 23.11
C TRP A 89 -9.00 0.66 22.80
N ARG A 90 -9.59 1.30 23.80
CA ARG A 90 -10.74 2.19 23.59
C ARG A 90 -10.74 3.36 24.58
N LEU A 91 -11.44 4.40 24.23
CA LEU A 91 -11.85 5.49 25.10
C LEU A 91 -13.27 5.19 25.61
N ALA A 92 -13.46 5.20 26.90
CA ALA A 92 -14.75 5.09 27.54
C ALA A 92 -14.71 5.75 28.93
N ASP A 93 -15.80 6.34 29.40
CA ASP A 93 -15.95 6.94 30.74
C ASP A 93 -14.81 7.94 31.10
N GLY A 94 -14.30 8.68 30.15
CA GLY A 94 -13.19 9.64 30.33
C GLY A 94 -11.84 9.02 30.63
N ARG A 95 -11.64 7.76 30.27
CA ARG A 95 -10.39 7.02 30.47
C ARG A 95 -10.08 6.16 29.24
N VAL A 96 -8.81 5.81 29.10
CA VAL A 96 -8.33 4.88 28.10
C VAL A 96 -8.32 3.49 28.70
N GLU A 97 -9.00 2.55 28.09
CA GLU A 97 -9.11 1.18 28.53
C GLU A 97 -8.34 0.23 27.57
N MET A 98 -7.55 -0.66 28.13
CA MET A 98 -7.01 -1.81 27.41
C MET A 98 -8.04 -2.93 27.45
N ILE A 99 -8.48 -3.38 26.27
CA ILE A 99 -9.55 -4.38 26.09
C ILE A 99 -9.06 -5.68 25.45
N GLY A 100 -7.80 -5.72 25.04
CA GLY A 100 -7.10 -6.91 24.54
C GLY A 100 -6.17 -7.50 25.60
N ASN A 101 -5.58 -8.67 25.29
CA ASN A 101 -4.50 -9.29 26.07
C ASN A 101 -3.15 -9.13 25.35
N GLY A 102 -2.07 -9.42 26.07
CA GLY A 102 -0.70 -9.43 25.60
C GLY A 102 0.21 -8.48 26.36
N GLY A 103 1.51 -8.68 26.27
CA GLY A 103 2.50 -8.03 27.11
C GLY A 103 2.96 -6.64 26.67
N ASP A 104 2.68 -6.23 25.42
CA ASP A 104 3.35 -5.07 24.80
C ASP A 104 2.37 -4.05 24.20
N ARG A 105 1.14 -3.96 24.75
CA ARG A 105 0.17 -2.96 24.30
C ARG A 105 0.58 -1.59 24.76
N ASN A 106 0.51 -0.58 23.86
CA ASN A 106 0.94 0.77 24.21
C ASN A 106 0.08 1.86 23.55
N VAL A 107 0.14 3.05 24.14
CA VAL A 107 -0.45 4.28 23.63
C VAL A 107 0.67 5.30 23.49
N GLN A 108 1.07 5.58 22.29
CA GLN A 108 2.13 6.54 21.97
C GLN A 108 1.61 7.98 22.01
N HIS A 109 2.38 8.89 22.56
CA HIS A 109 2.13 10.33 22.48
C HIS A 109 2.84 10.91 21.24
N LEU A 110 2.09 11.28 20.22
CA LEU A 110 2.67 11.71 18.95
C LEU A 110 3.27 13.13 18.99
N THR A 111 2.66 14.01 19.77
CA THR A 111 2.99 15.44 19.80
C THR A 111 3.96 15.85 20.91
N ARG A 112 4.45 14.90 21.68
CA ARG A 112 5.45 15.14 22.73
C ARG A 112 6.53 14.06 22.68
N GLN A 113 7.78 14.49 22.86
CA GLN A 113 8.92 13.60 22.97
C GLN A 113 9.94 14.13 23.97
N ILE A 114 10.86 13.28 24.40
CA ILE A 114 12.02 13.65 25.20
C ILE A 114 13.15 14.00 24.24
N ARG A 115 13.78 15.18 24.44
CA ARG A 115 14.90 15.67 23.66
C ARG A 115 16.17 14.83 23.84
N ALA A 116 17.09 14.92 22.88
CA ALA A 116 18.33 14.13 22.86
C ALA A 116 19.24 14.39 24.08
N GLU A 117 19.25 15.61 24.62
CA GLU A 117 20.07 16.00 25.77
C GLU A 117 19.48 15.52 27.11
N GLY A 118 18.25 15.02 27.10
CA GLY A 118 17.52 14.67 28.31
C GLY A 118 17.19 15.88 29.17
N GLY A 119 17.16 15.70 30.48
CA GLY A 119 16.92 16.76 31.43
C GLY A 119 15.87 16.42 32.49
N PRO A 120 15.45 17.39 33.31
CA PRO A 120 14.36 17.19 34.25
C PRO A 120 13.04 16.93 33.57
N LEU A 121 12.35 15.87 34.02
CA LEU A 121 11.05 15.44 33.54
C LEU A 121 10.17 15.10 34.74
N ASP A 122 8.89 15.43 34.66
CA ASP A 122 7.86 15.11 35.64
C ASP A 122 6.64 14.60 34.90
N LEU A 123 6.32 13.31 35.04
CA LEU A 123 5.18 12.62 34.40
C LEU A 123 4.26 12.07 35.47
N ARG A 124 2.97 12.29 35.31
CA ARG A 124 1.94 11.69 36.16
C ARG A 124 0.85 11.02 35.33
N VAL A 125 0.35 9.89 35.80
CA VAL A 125 -0.82 9.23 35.21
C VAL A 125 -1.56 8.41 36.27
N GLU A 126 -2.87 8.44 36.19
CA GLU A 126 -3.71 7.54 36.99
C GLU A 126 -3.95 6.23 36.24
N THR A 127 -3.87 5.11 36.94
CA THR A 127 -4.09 3.77 36.38
C THR A 127 -4.80 2.86 37.39
N GLY A 128 -5.52 1.87 36.85
CA GLY A 128 -6.16 0.84 37.70
C GLY A 128 -6.33 -0.46 36.91
N PHE A 129 -6.36 -1.56 37.66
CA PHE A 129 -6.56 -2.90 37.11
C PHE A 129 -8.01 -3.33 37.33
N LEU A 130 -8.60 -3.93 36.30
CA LEU A 130 -9.96 -4.50 36.30
C LEU A 130 -9.93 -6.04 36.21
N THR A 131 -8.74 -6.61 36.14
CA THR A 131 -8.48 -8.06 36.18
C THR A 131 -7.55 -8.40 37.34
N SER A 132 -7.69 -9.61 37.86
CA SER A 132 -6.80 -10.18 38.87
C SER A 132 -5.61 -10.93 38.26
N ALA A 133 -5.50 -10.95 36.95
CA ALA A 133 -4.41 -11.60 36.24
C ALA A 133 -3.04 -10.92 36.46
N ASN A 134 -1.98 -11.51 35.99
CA ASN A 134 -0.65 -10.91 35.92
C ASN A 134 -0.64 -9.69 35.00
N ALA A 135 -1.29 -8.62 35.45
CA ALA A 135 -1.38 -7.37 34.71
C ALA A 135 -0.30 -6.40 35.17
N ARG A 136 0.18 -5.59 34.24
CA ARG A 136 1.14 -4.50 34.48
C ARG A 136 0.73 -3.26 33.71
N ALA A 137 1.00 -2.09 34.26
CA ALA A 137 0.71 -0.82 33.65
C ALA A 137 1.74 0.24 34.03
N GLY A 138 1.98 1.20 33.14
CA GLY A 138 2.95 2.24 33.41
C GLY A 138 3.19 3.19 32.26
N VAL A 139 4.30 3.91 32.37
CA VAL A 139 4.82 4.81 31.34
C VAL A 139 6.08 4.23 30.73
N GLU A 140 6.29 4.48 29.44
CA GLU A 140 7.47 4.11 28.70
C GLU A 140 8.13 5.39 28.15
N VAL A 141 9.40 5.59 28.46
CA VAL A 141 10.17 6.78 28.06
C VAL A 141 11.31 6.40 27.14
N GLY A 142 11.69 7.30 26.24
CA GLY A 142 12.77 7.06 25.31
C GLY A 142 12.43 5.99 24.28
N VAL A 143 11.18 5.97 23.80
CA VAL A 143 10.78 4.98 22.78
C VAL A 143 11.44 5.31 21.45
N GLN A 144 12.31 4.41 20.98
CA GLN A 144 13.08 4.55 19.76
C GLN A 144 12.99 3.29 18.89
N GLY A 145 12.81 3.47 17.59
CA GLY A 145 12.88 2.47 16.54
C GLY A 145 14.19 2.55 15.74
N ALA A 146 14.38 1.64 14.79
CA ALA A 146 15.62 1.53 14.03
C ALA A 146 15.92 2.73 13.10
N LEU A 147 14.91 3.52 12.72
CA LEU A 147 15.06 4.60 11.74
C LEU A 147 15.19 6.00 12.36
N ALA A 148 15.16 6.12 13.69
CA ALA A 148 15.21 7.39 14.41
C ALA A 148 14.18 8.44 13.91
N GLU A 149 12.99 7.99 13.52
CA GLU A 149 11.87 8.77 13.01
C GLU A 149 10.66 8.54 13.91
N TYR A 150 9.93 9.58 14.31
CA TYR A 150 8.90 9.51 15.35
C TYR A 150 7.76 8.52 15.05
N ARG A 151 7.38 8.32 13.77
CA ARG A 151 6.38 7.33 13.36
C ARG A 151 6.94 5.91 13.44
N ASN A 152 8.21 5.72 13.04
CA ASN A 152 8.89 4.46 13.23
C ASN A 152 9.04 4.13 14.73
N ASN A 153 9.37 5.13 15.55
CA ASN A 153 9.38 4.98 17.01
C ASN A 153 8.02 4.57 17.54
N ALA A 154 6.94 5.18 17.07
CA ALA A 154 5.58 4.88 17.52
C ALA A 154 5.12 3.45 17.18
N ILE A 155 5.60 2.86 16.09
CA ILE A 155 5.17 1.53 15.62
C ILE A 155 6.14 0.43 16.08
N HIS A 156 7.46 0.64 15.94
CA HIS A 156 8.48 -0.39 16.15
C HIS A 156 9.42 -0.08 17.32
N GLY A 157 9.23 1.07 17.96
CA GLY A 157 10.10 1.51 19.03
C GLY A 157 9.89 0.75 20.33
N THR A 158 10.97 0.75 21.12
CA THR A 158 10.96 0.28 22.51
C THR A 158 11.70 1.28 23.37
N GLY A 159 11.27 1.42 24.62
CA GLY A 159 11.83 2.35 25.58
C GLY A 159 12.02 1.75 26.96
N LEU A 160 12.38 2.61 27.90
CA LEU A 160 12.53 2.23 29.31
C LEU A 160 11.14 2.27 29.99
N LYS A 161 10.64 1.12 30.44
CA LYS A 161 9.36 0.98 31.12
C LYS A 161 9.49 1.25 32.61
N ALA A 162 8.57 2.08 33.16
CA ALA A 162 8.43 2.36 34.57
C ALA A 162 6.95 2.19 34.96
N GLY A 163 6.64 1.32 35.93
CA GLY A 163 5.26 1.00 36.25
C GLY A 163 5.09 0.08 37.42
N HIS A 164 3.87 -0.45 37.60
CA HIS A 164 3.52 -1.39 38.63
C HIS A 164 2.68 -2.56 38.12
N THR A 165 2.59 -3.61 38.90
CA THR A 165 1.72 -4.77 38.63
C THR A 165 0.40 -4.69 39.38
N ALA A 166 -0.56 -5.50 38.99
CA ALA A 166 -1.81 -5.69 39.75
C ALA A 166 -1.57 -6.26 41.17
N GLY A 167 -0.37 -6.81 41.42
CA GLY A 167 0.09 -7.24 42.76
C GLY A 167 0.79 -6.12 43.52
N ASP A 168 1.93 -6.43 44.13
CA ASP A 168 2.68 -5.55 45.02
C ASP A 168 4.04 -5.08 44.46
N ARG A 169 4.32 -5.27 43.18
CA ARG A 169 5.61 -4.89 42.56
C ARG A 169 5.50 -3.56 41.83
N LEU A 170 6.55 -2.75 41.92
CA LEU A 170 6.81 -1.57 41.11
C LEU A 170 8.24 -1.69 40.51
N PHE A 171 8.47 -1.07 39.36
CA PHE A 171 9.73 -1.21 38.64
C PHE A 171 10.08 -0.01 37.77
N VAL A 172 11.40 0.19 37.54
CA VAL A 172 11.97 1.03 36.49
C VAL A 172 13.02 0.20 35.75
N GLY A 173 12.70 -0.25 34.53
CA GLY A 173 13.51 -1.20 33.78
C GLY A 173 13.67 -2.52 34.54
N ASP A 174 14.91 -2.87 34.86
CA ASP A 174 15.30 -4.08 35.62
C ASP A 174 15.36 -3.87 37.15
N THR A 175 15.13 -2.65 37.62
CA THR A 175 15.13 -2.31 39.04
C THR A 175 13.74 -2.40 39.63
N GLU A 176 13.56 -3.26 40.64
CA GLU A 176 12.24 -3.54 41.25
C GLU A 176 12.21 -3.18 42.74
N ALA A 177 11.04 -2.85 43.23
CA ALA A 177 10.71 -2.71 44.67
C ALA A 177 9.31 -3.26 44.94
N ARG A 178 8.90 -3.24 46.24
CA ARG A 178 7.57 -3.65 46.63
C ARG A 178 6.75 -2.46 47.14
N LEU A 179 5.46 -2.52 46.83
CA LEU A 179 4.46 -1.62 47.45
C LEU A 179 4.17 -2.08 48.88
N ASP A 180 3.97 -1.13 49.80
CA ASP A 180 3.54 -1.43 51.16
C ASP A 180 2.17 -2.16 51.22
N ARG A 181 1.32 -1.86 50.25
CA ARG A 181 0.05 -2.54 49.96
C ARG A 181 -0.35 -2.36 48.51
N ALA A 182 -1.19 -3.23 48.00
CA ALA A 182 -1.79 -3.07 46.68
C ALA A 182 -2.65 -1.77 46.63
N PRO A 183 -2.71 -1.06 45.47
CA PRO A 183 -3.60 0.07 45.27
C PRO A 183 -5.07 -0.30 45.55
N GLY A 184 -5.86 0.70 46.01
CA GLY A 184 -7.27 0.55 46.23
C GLY A 184 -8.10 0.44 44.93
N ALA A 185 -9.44 0.36 45.08
CA ALA A 185 -10.36 0.28 43.95
C ALA A 185 -10.32 1.52 43.02
N ASP A 186 -9.94 2.67 43.53
CA ASP A 186 -9.80 3.91 42.76
C ASP A 186 -8.50 3.96 41.94
N GLY A 187 -7.65 2.93 42.10
CA GLY A 187 -6.37 2.79 41.35
C GLY A 187 -5.20 3.48 42.05
N ALA A 188 -4.16 3.75 41.25
CA ALA A 188 -2.92 4.40 41.67
C ALA A 188 -2.58 5.60 40.78
N VAL A 189 -1.83 6.54 41.35
CA VAL A 189 -1.11 7.57 40.58
C VAL A 189 0.34 7.13 40.45
N LEU A 190 0.80 6.99 39.21
CA LEU A 190 2.21 6.82 38.90
C LEU A 190 2.84 8.20 38.70
N HIS A 191 3.87 8.50 39.48
CA HIS A 191 4.62 9.73 39.37
C HIS A 191 6.08 9.40 39.06
N LEU A 192 6.49 9.63 37.83
CA LEU A 192 7.86 9.41 37.34
C LEU A 192 8.58 10.75 37.19
N THR A 193 9.71 10.90 37.88
CA THR A 193 10.58 12.06 37.73
C THR A 193 11.96 11.68 37.24
N THR A 194 12.62 12.58 36.46
CA THR A 194 14.02 12.44 36.12
C THR A 194 14.82 13.61 36.73
N THR A 195 15.98 13.30 37.30
CA THR A 195 16.90 14.28 37.85
C THR A 195 18.28 14.08 37.22
N PRO A 196 18.86 15.08 36.53
CA PRO A 196 20.23 14.98 36.02
C PRO A 196 21.26 14.80 37.17
N THR A 197 22.26 13.96 36.91
CA THR A 197 23.40 13.69 37.82
C THR A 197 24.70 13.73 37.04
N GLU A 198 25.85 13.64 37.70
CA GLU A 198 27.15 13.60 37.04
C GLU A 198 27.32 12.41 36.11
N ASP A 199 26.69 11.27 36.42
CA ASP A 199 26.76 10.01 35.65
C ASP A 199 25.53 9.76 34.74
N GLY A 200 24.74 10.79 34.45
CA GLY A 200 23.53 10.69 33.62
C GLY A 200 22.27 11.20 34.33
N HIS A 201 21.24 10.35 34.47
CA HIS A 201 19.98 10.72 35.13
C HIS A 201 19.58 9.66 36.16
N THR A 202 18.96 10.13 37.25
CA THR A 202 18.22 9.25 38.18
C THR A 202 16.73 9.34 37.86
N LEU A 203 16.12 8.19 37.58
CA LEU A 203 14.67 8.04 37.43
C LEU A 203 14.09 7.56 38.76
N THR A 204 13.09 8.27 39.25
CA THR A 204 12.35 7.92 40.46
C THR A 204 10.90 7.69 40.09
N LEU A 205 10.39 6.49 40.33
CA LEU A 205 8.96 6.18 40.23
C LEU A 205 8.38 6.06 41.64
N SER A 206 7.46 6.95 41.98
CA SER A 206 6.57 6.83 43.17
C SER A 206 5.19 6.35 42.73
N VAL A 207 4.63 5.42 43.47
CA VAL A 207 3.26 4.94 43.32
C VAL A 207 2.45 5.45 44.49
N LEU A 208 1.41 6.25 44.20
CA LEU A 208 0.54 6.85 45.20
C LEU A 208 -0.85 6.21 45.13
N ASP A 209 -1.53 6.11 46.23
CA ASP A 209 -2.95 5.72 46.30
C ASP A 209 -3.83 6.85 45.72
N ALA A 210 -4.61 6.57 44.68
CA ALA A 210 -5.35 7.60 43.95
C ALA A 210 -6.36 8.37 44.79
N ALA A 211 -6.94 7.74 45.83
CA ALA A 211 -7.94 8.37 46.69
C ALA A 211 -7.32 9.25 47.79
N SER A 212 -6.20 8.84 48.34
CA SER A 212 -5.56 9.51 49.50
C SER A 212 -4.29 10.27 49.19
N GLU A 213 -3.72 10.12 47.98
CA GLU A 213 -2.43 10.63 47.55
C GLU A 213 -1.25 10.20 48.45
N LYS A 214 -1.43 9.16 49.29
CA LYS A 214 -0.35 8.59 50.09
C LYS A 214 0.56 7.73 49.24
N GLU A 215 1.86 7.89 49.39
CA GLU A 215 2.85 7.03 48.76
C GLU A 215 2.69 5.58 49.26
N LEU A 216 2.61 4.65 48.30
CA LEU A 216 2.53 3.21 48.54
C LEU A 216 3.91 2.55 48.36
N GLY A 217 4.83 3.21 47.70
CA GLY A 217 6.17 2.74 47.45
C GLY A 217 6.89 3.56 46.38
N GLN A 218 8.21 3.44 46.40
CA GLN A 218 9.10 4.13 45.47
C GLN A 218 10.22 3.23 44.98
N VAL A 219 10.68 3.43 43.74
CA VAL A 219 11.87 2.78 43.20
C VAL A 219 12.71 3.77 42.42
N GLN A 220 14.02 3.63 42.47
CA GLN A 220 14.96 4.50 41.79
C GLN A 220 15.92 3.71 40.90
N LYS A 221 16.17 4.22 39.71
CA LYS A 221 17.21 3.73 38.80
C LYS A 221 18.16 4.87 38.46
N THR A 222 19.43 4.70 38.81
CA THR A 222 20.51 5.69 38.60
C THR A 222 21.33 5.40 37.36
N GLY A 223 22.09 6.39 36.85
CA GLY A 223 23.04 6.21 35.75
C GLY A 223 22.35 5.97 34.40
N VAL A 224 21.12 6.44 34.19
CA VAL A 224 20.43 6.32 32.90
C VAL A 224 20.93 7.42 31.97
N SER A 225 21.43 7.04 30.79
CA SER A 225 21.96 8.00 29.82
C SER A 225 20.85 8.86 29.19
N ALA A 226 21.19 10.08 28.75
CA ALA A 226 20.27 10.93 27.98
C ALA A 226 19.78 10.24 26.73
N GLU A 227 20.65 9.48 26.04
CA GLU A 227 20.32 8.69 24.85
C GLU A 227 19.21 7.64 25.12
N THR A 228 19.25 6.97 26.27
CA THR A 228 18.21 6.02 26.69
C THR A 228 16.85 6.71 26.93
N LEU A 229 16.87 7.99 27.33
CA LEU A 229 15.65 8.75 27.62
C LEU A 229 15.09 9.47 26.40
N ALA A 230 15.91 9.74 25.38
CA ALA A 230 15.50 10.48 24.19
C ALA A 230 14.49 9.66 23.35
N GLY A 231 13.51 10.33 22.75
CA GLY A 231 12.51 9.69 21.87
C GLY A 231 11.07 9.88 22.32
N ASN A 232 10.17 9.04 21.81
CA ASN A 232 8.75 9.16 22.10
C ASN A 232 8.41 8.78 23.55
N LEU A 233 7.22 9.20 23.98
CA LEU A 233 6.60 8.83 25.25
C LEU A 233 5.41 7.90 24.98
N ALA A 234 5.21 6.90 25.83
CA ALA A 234 4.04 6.03 25.74
C ALA A 234 3.50 5.65 27.13
N LEU A 235 2.22 5.29 27.15
CA LEU A 235 1.64 4.45 28.19
C LEU A 235 1.77 3.00 27.73
N PHE A 236 2.06 2.08 28.62
CA PHE A 236 2.05 0.65 28.30
C PHE A 236 1.11 -0.11 29.23
N GLY A 237 0.46 -1.12 28.67
CA GLY A 237 -0.34 -2.09 29.38
C GLY A 237 0.02 -3.50 28.96
N GLY A 238 -0.06 -4.44 29.87
CA GLY A 238 0.16 -5.85 29.55
C GLY A 238 -0.61 -6.77 30.49
N VAL A 239 -1.11 -7.86 29.92
CA VAL A 239 -1.77 -8.95 30.65
C VAL A 239 -1.16 -10.25 30.13
N ASP A 240 -0.43 -10.95 31.00
CA ASP A 240 0.28 -12.20 30.67
C ASP A 240 -0.69 -13.41 30.77
N GLU A 241 -1.86 -13.31 30.18
CA GLU A 241 -2.77 -14.44 29.98
C GLU A 241 -2.88 -14.66 28.49
N GLY A 242 -2.88 -15.93 28.05
CA GLY A 242 -2.91 -16.32 26.64
C GLY A 242 -3.83 -15.52 25.74
N GLU A 243 -3.97 -15.85 24.50
CA GLU A 243 -4.82 -15.11 23.57
C GLU A 243 -6.25 -14.97 24.12
N VAL A 244 -6.76 -13.75 24.13
CA VAL A 244 -8.19 -13.50 24.40
C VAL A 244 -8.99 -14.20 23.33
N SER A 245 -9.90 -15.07 23.74
CA SER A 245 -10.93 -15.54 22.81
C SER A 245 -11.71 -14.34 22.26
N ASP A 246 -12.19 -14.42 21.03
CA ASP A 246 -13.00 -13.33 20.45
C ASP A 246 -14.25 -12.98 21.25
N ARG A 247 -14.74 -13.91 22.07
CA ARG A 247 -15.86 -13.70 22.99
C ARG A 247 -15.50 -12.84 24.21
N GLU A 248 -14.22 -12.80 24.59
CA GLU A 248 -13.72 -12.03 25.73
C GLU A 248 -13.13 -10.69 25.32
N TRP A 249 -12.89 -10.50 24.01
CA TRP A 249 -12.44 -9.23 23.45
C TRP A 249 -13.49 -8.13 23.75
N GLY A 250 -12.99 -6.93 24.06
CA GLY A 250 -13.84 -5.80 24.43
C GLY A 250 -14.04 -5.64 25.95
N THR A 251 -13.68 -6.67 26.76
CA THR A 251 -13.72 -6.55 28.22
C THR A 251 -12.51 -5.80 28.75
N PRO A 252 -12.67 -4.66 29.46
CA PRO A 252 -11.55 -3.89 29.99
C PRO A 252 -10.71 -4.69 30.99
N LYS A 253 -9.39 -4.60 30.86
CA LYS A 253 -8.41 -5.27 31.71
C LYS A 253 -7.73 -4.29 32.68
N LEU A 254 -7.40 -3.11 32.15
CA LEU A 254 -6.81 -2.01 32.90
C LEU A 254 -7.20 -0.69 32.23
N TRP A 255 -6.94 0.41 32.90
CA TRP A 255 -7.25 1.74 32.39
C TRP A 255 -6.21 2.78 32.80
N PHE A 256 -6.18 3.90 32.02
CA PHE A 256 -5.42 5.12 32.30
C PHE A 256 -6.31 6.36 32.20
N ARG A 257 -6.02 7.37 33.05
CA ARG A 257 -6.63 8.71 32.93
C ARG A 257 -5.66 9.78 33.45
N ASN A 258 -5.95 11.03 33.16
CA ASN A 258 -5.20 12.19 33.66
C ASN A 258 -3.68 12.07 33.42
N TRP A 259 -3.27 11.67 32.20
CA TRP A 259 -1.86 11.65 31.86
C TRP A 259 -1.35 13.06 31.61
N GLU A 260 -0.36 13.48 32.36
CA GLU A 260 0.24 14.81 32.26
C GLU A 260 1.76 14.72 32.32
N GLY A 261 2.40 15.75 31.74
CA GLY A 261 3.84 15.83 31.73
C GLY A 261 4.35 17.26 31.60
N GLN A 262 5.47 17.54 32.27
CA GLN A 262 6.17 18.79 32.23
C GLN A 262 7.68 18.60 32.42
N GLY A 263 8.45 19.62 32.13
CA GLY A 263 9.88 19.61 32.37
C GLY A 263 10.71 20.03 31.16
N ALA A 264 11.96 20.42 31.43
CA ALA A 264 12.86 20.93 30.39
C ALA A 264 13.29 19.85 29.38
N ALA A 265 13.09 18.56 29.71
CA ALA A 265 13.36 17.46 28.79
C ALA A 265 12.30 17.30 27.70
N LEU A 266 11.09 17.87 27.86
CA LEU A 266 10.02 17.73 26.87
C LEU A 266 10.20 18.70 25.69
N GLU A 267 9.86 18.17 24.51
CA GLU A 267 9.67 18.92 23.26
C GLU A 267 8.24 18.78 22.77
N ALA A 268 7.69 19.88 22.23
CA ALA A 268 6.36 19.93 21.63
C ALA A 268 6.45 19.87 20.10
N HIS A 269 5.63 19.03 19.49
CA HIS A 269 5.50 18.79 18.06
C HIS A 269 4.02 18.69 17.67
N ASP A 270 3.29 19.79 17.86
CA ASP A 270 1.83 19.80 17.62
C ASP A 270 1.47 19.51 16.15
N GLU A 271 2.38 19.74 15.22
CA GLU A 271 2.26 19.41 13.80
C GLU A 271 2.18 17.90 13.53
N ARG A 272 2.57 17.06 14.48
CA ARG A 272 2.48 15.59 14.39
C ARG A 272 1.11 15.04 14.76
N ALA A 273 0.16 15.89 15.11
CA ALA A 273 -1.22 15.46 15.37
C ALA A 273 -1.81 14.74 14.15
N PHE A 274 -2.44 13.58 14.35
CA PHE A 274 -2.91 12.72 13.28
C PHE A 274 -4.42 12.39 13.42
N GLY A 275 -5.23 12.89 12.50
CA GLY A 275 -6.68 12.74 12.49
C GLY A 275 -7.45 13.89 13.18
N PRO A 276 -8.80 13.82 13.18
CA PRO A 276 -9.65 12.71 12.76
C PRO A 276 -9.71 12.44 11.24
N ILE A 277 -9.46 13.41 10.36
CA ILE A 277 -9.30 13.14 8.94
C ILE A 277 -7.84 12.75 8.73
N LEU A 278 -7.60 11.44 8.51
CA LEU A 278 -6.25 10.88 8.49
C LEU A 278 -5.52 11.20 7.19
N PHE A 279 -6.17 10.94 6.07
CA PHE A 279 -5.69 11.24 4.72
C PHE A 279 -6.83 11.19 3.73
N SER A 280 -6.56 11.64 2.49
CA SER A 280 -7.50 11.52 1.37
C SER A 280 -6.80 11.01 0.12
N GLN A 281 -7.59 10.40 -0.75
CA GLN A 281 -7.21 9.99 -2.10
C GLN A 281 -8.25 10.53 -3.07
N HIS A 282 -7.85 10.84 -4.29
CA HIS A 282 -8.79 11.29 -5.31
C HIS A 282 -8.39 10.85 -6.71
N THR A 283 -9.36 10.84 -7.61
CA THR A 283 -9.18 10.75 -9.07
C THR A 283 -9.93 11.87 -9.75
N LEU A 284 -9.47 12.23 -10.93
CA LEU A 284 -10.10 13.20 -11.82
C LEU A 284 -10.12 12.59 -13.22
N SER A 285 -11.31 12.42 -13.79
CA SER A 285 -11.48 11.80 -15.10
C SER A 285 -12.75 12.30 -15.76
N ARG A 286 -12.63 12.82 -16.99
CA ARG A 286 -13.75 13.26 -17.81
C ARG A 286 -14.74 14.18 -17.08
N GLY A 287 -14.24 15.21 -16.39
CA GLY A 287 -15.04 16.18 -15.64
C GLY A 287 -15.66 15.66 -14.35
N THR A 288 -15.29 14.46 -13.91
CA THR A 288 -15.73 13.93 -12.63
C THR A 288 -14.55 13.79 -11.67
N MET A 289 -14.65 14.45 -10.52
CA MET A 289 -13.73 14.26 -9.40
C MET A 289 -14.37 13.31 -8.39
N LYS A 290 -13.67 12.23 -8.03
CA LYS A 290 -14.04 11.37 -6.90
C LYS A 290 -12.95 11.43 -5.84
N MET A 291 -13.37 11.50 -4.58
CA MET A 291 -12.46 11.61 -3.44
C MET A 291 -12.96 10.73 -2.30
N THR A 292 -12.02 10.08 -1.63
CA THR A 292 -12.29 9.33 -0.39
C THR A 292 -11.41 9.88 0.73
N ALA A 293 -12.04 10.26 1.83
CA ALA A 293 -11.39 10.61 3.08
C ALA A 293 -11.42 9.41 4.03
N GLN A 294 -10.29 9.08 4.64
CA GLN A 294 -10.16 8.01 5.63
C GLN A 294 -10.23 8.58 7.05
N PHE A 295 -11.01 7.92 7.89
CA PHE A 295 -11.20 8.23 9.30
C PHE A 295 -10.71 7.08 10.19
N PRO A 296 -10.33 7.36 11.44
CA PRO A 296 -10.22 6.34 12.46
C PRO A 296 -11.63 5.88 12.89
N PRO A 297 -11.74 4.86 13.75
CA PRO A 297 -13.05 4.41 14.26
C PRO A 297 -13.62 5.42 15.25
N MET A 298 -14.48 6.32 14.74
CA MET A 298 -15.18 7.33 15.49
C MET A 298 -16.34 6.73 16.28
N GLY A 299 -16.77 7.42 17.34
CA GLY A 299 -17.88 7.01 18.20
C GLY A 299 -19.23 7.60 17.76
N ALA A 300 -20.31 7.07 18.32
CA ALA A 300 -21.67 7.54 18.02
C ALA A 300 -21.93 9.00 18.44
N ALA A 301 -21.13 9.54 19.38
CA ALA A 301 -21.21 10.92 19.81
C ALA A 301 -20.47 11.91 18.89
N ASP A 302 -19.65 11.43 17.98
CA ASP A 302 -18.96 12.23 16.96
C ASP A 302 -19.91 12.54 15.80
N GLY A 303 -19.53 13.46 14.92
CA GLY A 303 -20.26 13.72 13.68
C GLY A 303 -20.24 12.52 12.74
N SER A 304 -21.29 12.34 11.96
CA SER A 304 -21.34 11.31 10.90
C SER A 304 -21.10 11.87 9.50
N THR A 305 -21.21 13.18 9.33
CA THR A 305 -21.16 13.86 8.02
C THR A 305 -19.87 14.66 7.84
N VAL A 306 -19.29 14.54 6.68
CA VAL A 306 -18.09 15.26 6.22
C VAL A 306 -18.49 16.19 5.08
N ARG A 307 -18.06 17.45 5.13
CA ARG A 307 -18.31 18.43 4.05
C ARG A 307 -17.06 18.60 3.22
N LEU A 308 -17.21 18.47 1.91
CA LEU A 308 -16.17 18.85 0.94
C LEU A 308 -16.40 20.30 0.54
N GLN A 309 -15.41 21.13 0.76
CA GLN A 309 -15.40 22.53 0.37
C GLN A 309 -14.26 22.81 -0.60
N VAL A 310 -14.51 23.69 -1.58
CA VAL A 310 -13.49 24.19 -2.51
C VAL A 310 -13.33 25.70 -2.34
N ARG A 311 -12.12 26.19 -2.61
CA ARG A 311 -11.83 27.63 -2.54
C ARG A 311 -12.18 28.28 -3.86
N ARG A 312 -13.15 29.22 -3.85
CA ARG A 312 -13.53 30.05 -4.97
C ARG A 312 -13.45 31.51 -4.55
N ASP A 313 -12.76 32.34 -5.31
CA ASP A 313 -12.68 33.78 -5.06
C ASP A 313 -12.40 34.13 -3.58
N GLU A 314 -11.37 33.52 -2.99
CA GLU A 314 -10.96 33.67 -1.58
C GLU A 314 -11.95 33.09 -0.54
N ALA A 315 -13.07 32.52 -0.92
CA ALA A 315 -14.05 31.94 -0.02
C ALA A 315 -14.15 30.41 -0.15
N TRP A 316 -14.40 29.73 0.96
CA TRP A 316 -14.70 28.30 0.99
C TRP A 316 -16.17 28.05 0.71
N THR A 317 -16.47 27.24 -0.29
CA THR A 317 -17.84 26.87 -0.69
C THR A 317 -18.01 25.36 -0.60
N SER A 318 -19.06 24.90 0.08
CA SER A 318 -19.41 23.47 0.10
C SER A 318 -19.91 23.05 -1.27
N VAL A 319 -19.36 21.96 -1.79
CA VAL A 319 -19.68 21.39 -3.10
C VAL A 319 -20.30 20.00 -2.99
N ASP A 320 -20.02 19.28 -1.88
CA ASP A 320 -20.58 17.95 -1.61
C ASP A 320 -20.55 17.64 -0.11
N GLU A 321 -21.36 16.69 0.32
CA GLU A 321 -21.39 16.15 1.69
C GLU A 321 -21.51 14.63 1.63
N ALA A 322 -20.80 13.93 2.53
CA ALA A 322 -20.80 12.49 2.57
C ALA A 322 -20.84 11.97 4.03
N GLU A 323 -21.54 10.88 4.26
CA GLU A 323 -21.50 10.19 5.55
C GLU A 323 -20.29 9.27 5.66
N VAL A 324 -19.74 9.17 6.88
CA VAL A 324 -18.68 8.22 7.20
C VAL A 324 -19.27 6.82 7.22
N HIS A 325 -18.80 5.97 6.31
CA HIS A 325 -19.24 4.57 6.23
C HIS A 325 -18.89 3.80 7.50
N GLU A 326 -19.88 3.13 8.08
CA GLU A 326 -19.79 2.50 9.39
C GLU A 326 -18.60 1.52 9.54
N ARG A 327 -18.37 0.64 8.57
CA ARG A 327 -17.30 -0.36 8.63
C ARG A 327 -15.97 0.13 8.05
N ALA A 328 -15.98 0.69 6.85
CA ALA A 328 -14.75 1.14 6.17
C ALA A 328 -14.18 2.45 6.76
N ARG A 329 -14.96 3.18 7.55
CA ARG A 329 -14.55 4.47 8.13
C ARG A 329 -14.11 5.48 7.07
N THR A 330 -14.81 5.50 5.93
CA THR A 330 -14.51 6.38 4.79
C THR A 330 -15.70 7.27 4.45
N ALA A 331 -15.42 8.52 4.07
CA ALA A 331 -16.39 9.39 3.41
C ALA A 331 -15.98 9.55 1.94
N THR A 332 -16.91 9.24 1.01
CA THR A 332 -16.63 9.25 -0.42
C THR A 332 -17.49 10.30 -1.11
N PHE A 333 -16.84 11.19 -1.85
CA PHE A 333 -17.43 12.30 -2.60
C PHE A 333 -17.37 12.02 -4.10
N ARG A 334 -18.39 12.52 -4.83
CA ARG A 334 -18.45 12.42 -6.28
C ARG A 334 -19.00 13.70 -6.87
N VAL A 335 -18.14 14.54 -7.42
CA VAL A 335 -18.48 15.83 -7.98
C VAL A 335 -18.35 15.82 -9.50
N THR A 336 -19.46 15.96 -10.20
CA THR A 336 -19.51 16.11 -11.68
C THR A 336 -19.28 17.57 -12.07
N ASP A 337 -19.01 17.79 -13.36
CA ASP A 337 -18.73 19.11 -13.91
C ASP A 337 -17.58 19.84 -13.19
N TRP A 338 -16.59 19.05 -12.77
CA TRP A 338 -15.38 19.57 -12.14
C TRP A 338 -14.55 20.37 -13.14
N ASP A 339 -14.09 21.56 -12.72
CA ASP A 339 -13.20 22.39 -13.55
C ASP A 339 -11.79 21.79 -13.58
N GLU A 340 -11.52 20.97 -14.61
CA GLU A 340 -10.23 20.30 -14.81
C GLU A 340 -9.12 21.24 -15.31
N GLY A 341 -9.45 22.46 -15.71
CA GLY A 341 -8.51 23.39 -16.34
C GLY A 341 -7.59 24.14 -15.36
N ARG A 342 -7.80 24.02 -14.06
CA ARG A 342 -7.03 24.71 -13.03
C ARG A 342 -6.87 23.88 -11.77
N ASP A 343 -5.86 24.25 -10.98
CA ASP A 343 -5.71 23.74 -9.63
C ASP A 343 -6.85 24.25 -8.74
N VAL A 344 -7.50 23.35 -8.02
CA VAL A 344 -8.62 23.66 -7.12
C VAL A 344 -8.26 23.29 -5.69
N PRO A 345 -7.92 24.28 -4.83
CA PRO A 345 -7.74 24.01 -3.41
C PRO A 345 -9.06 23.52 -2.80
N TYR A 346 -8.98 22.46 -2.02
CA TYR A 346 -10.09 21.87 -1.31
C TYR A 346 -9.81 21.76 0.19
N ARG A 347 -10.87 21.63 0.97
CA ARG A 347 -10.78 21.14 2.33
C ARG A 347 -11.95 20.22 2.66
N LEU A 348 -11.65 19.26 3.50
CA LEU A 348 -12.62 18.42 4.18
C LEU A 348 -12.86 18.99 5.56
N VAL A 349 -14.12 19.07 5.98
CA VAL A 349 -14.53 19.66 7.26
C VAL A 349 -15.33 18.65 8.04
N TYR A 350 -14.90 18.36 9.28
CA TYR A 350 -15.52 17.34 10.11
C TYR A 350 -15.61 17.80 11.57
N ASP A 351 -16.78 17.60 12.19
CA ASP A 351 -17.04 17.94 13.58
C ASP A 351 -16.94 16.68 14.47
N TYR A 352 -16.19 16.76 15.57
CA TYR A 352 -15.97 15.63 16.49
C TYR A 352 -15.92 16.07 17.95
N ARG A 353 -16.07 15.12 18.88
CA ARG A 353 -16.08 15.37 20.32
C ARG A 353 -14.69 15.24 20.93
N MET A 354 -14.35 16.22 21.77
CA MET A 354 -13.15 16.21 22.60
C MET A 354 -13.54 16.65 24.03
N ALA A 355 -12.63 16.47 24.99
CA ALA A 355 -12.81 17.05 26.32
C ALA A 355 -13.02 18.57 26.19
N GLY A 356 -14.12 19.06 26.74
CA GLY A 356 -14.50 20.46 26.63
C GLY A 356 -15.47 20.81 25.50
N GLY A 357 -15.94 19.81 24.70
CA GLY A 357 -17.00 20.01 23.73
C GLY A 357 -16.67 19.57 22.31
N SER A 358 -17.48 20.02 21.35
CA SER A 358 -17.28 19.76 19.93
C SER A 358 -16.12 20.58 19.37
N ARG A 359 -15.35 19.99 18.45
CA ARG A 359 -14.31 20.64 17.65
C ARG A 359 -14.54 20.38 16.18
N THR A 360 -14.09 21.30 15.34
CA THR A 360 -14.08 21.14 13.89
C THR A 360 -12.66 20.91 13.41
N ASP A 361 -12.44 19.86 12.64
CA ASP A 361 -11.19 19.61 11.96
C ASP A 361 -11.26 20.02 10.49
N HIS A 362 -10.12 20.45 9.94
CA HIS A 362 -9.95 20.80 8.55
C HIS A 362 -8.76 20.08 7.98
N TYR A 363 -9.00 19.31 6.90
CA TYR A 363 -7.93 18.68 6.13
C TYR A 363 -7.88 19.33 4.76
N GLU A 364 -6.77 19.95 4.41
CA GLU A 364 -6.63 20.76 3.20
C GLU A 364 -5.69 20.12 2.19
N GLY A 365 -5.97 20.29 0.90
CA GLY A 365 -5.17 19.83 -0.23
C GLY A 365 -5.55 20.56 -1.51
N THR A 366 -4.99 20.09 -2.63
CA THR A 366 -5.28 20.64 -3.96
C THR A 366 -5.59 19.51 -4.94
N VAL A 367 -6.76 19.56 -5.57
CA VAL A 367 -6.98 18.76 -6.78
C VAL A 367 -6.27 19.48 -7.92
N ARG A 368 -5.17 18.89 -8.40
CA ARG A 368 -4.38 19.46 -9.49
C ARG A 368 -5.17 19.48 -10.80
N ARG A 369 -4.88 20.46 -11.65
CA ARG A 369 -5.45 20.52 -12.99
C ARG A 369 -5.09 19.30 -13.82
N ASN A 370 -5.94 18.93 -14.73
CA ASN A 370 -5.64 17.90 -15.71
C ASN A 370 -4.59 18.43 -16.72
N PRO A 371 -3.38 17.83 -16.83
CA PRO A 371 -2.28 18.36 -17.62
C PRO A 371 -2.41 18.02 -19.12
N VAL A 372 -3.56 18.33 -19.71
CA VAL A 372 -3.86 18.00 -21.13
C VAL A 372 -2.93 18.72 -22.11
N ASP A 373 -2.41 19.87 -21.74
CA ASP A 373 -1.54 20.75 -22.52
C ASP A 373 -0.03 20.52 -22.31
N GLN A 374 0.35 19.67 -21.36
CA GLN A 374 1.76 19.28 -21.17
C GLN A 374 2.16 18.21 -22.18
N ASP A 375 3.42 18.26 -22.65
CA ASP A 375 3.96 17.25 -23.57
C ASP A 375 4.22 15.91 -22.86
N GLU A 376 4.58 15.94 -21.58
CA GLU A 376 4.89 14.76 -20.78
C GLU A 376 3.90 14.59 -19.61
N VAL A 377 3.52 13.35 -19.34
CA VAL A 377 2.79 12.91 -18.14
C VAL A 377 3.60 11.85 -17.42
N VAL A 378 3.80 12.02 -16.13
CA VAL A 378 4.61 11.12 -15.29
C VAL A 378 3.71 10.32 -14.35
N VAL A 379 3.83 9.00 -14.40
CA VAL A 379 3.14 8.05 -13.52
C VAL A 379 4.15 7.43 -12.56
N GLY A 380 3.96 7.65 -11.25
CA GLY A 380 4.73 6.96 -10.22
C GLY A 380 4.12 5.59 -9.92
N GLY A 381 4.91 4.53 -10.06
CA GLY A 381 4.50 3.15 -9.81
C GLY A 381 5.08 2.62 -8.48
N PHE A 382 4.21 2.03 -7.65
CA PHE A 382 4.51 1.56 -6.30
C PHE A 382 3.81 0.22 -6.04
N SER A 383 4.48 -0.70 -5.32
CA SER A 383 3.93 -2.01 -4.95
C SER A 383 4.59 -2.51 -3.67
N CYS A 384 3.96 -3.43 -2.96
CA CYS A 384 4.58 -4.28 -1.94
C CYS A 384 5.31 -3.49 -0.83
N ALA A 385 4.53 -2.85 0.05
CA ALA A 385 5.03 -1.98 1.11
C ALA A 385 5.15 -2.71 2.46
N MET A 386 6.15 -3.56 2.65
CA MET A 386 6.42 -4.14 3.95
C MET A 386 6.93 -3.07 4.94
N ASP A 387 6.58 -3.18 6.21
CA ASP A 387 6.80 -2.13 7.22
C ASP A 387 8.23 -2.00 7.75
N MET A 388 9.18 -2.82 7.28
CA MET A 388 10.59 -2.75 7.69
C MET A 388 11.26 -1.38 7.48
N ALA A 389 10.76 -0.58 6.54
CA ALA A 389 11.20 0.78 6.27
C ALA A 389 10.14 1.84 6.61
N PHE A 390 9.08 1.47 7.34
CA PHE A 390 8.02 2.41 7.72
C PHE A 390 8.60 3.63 8.45
N PRO A 391 8.20 4.85 8.09
CA PRO A 391 7.15 5.27 7.15
C PRO A 391 7.64 5.50 5.69
N HIS A 392 8.60 4.77 5.20
CA HIS A 392 9.13 4.81 3.82
C HIS A 392 9.62 6.21 3.36
N PRO A 393 10.35 6.96 4.20
CA PRO A 393 10.63 8.37 3.93
C PRO A 393 11.48 8.59 2.68
N ARG A 394 12.32 7.62 2.31
CA ARG A 394 13.16 7.69 1.10
C ARG A 394 12.36 7.56 -0.17
N VAL A 395 11.41 6.62 -0.23
CA VAL A 395 10.51 6.46 -1.38
C VAL A 395 9.60 7.66 -1.52
N ALA A 396 9.00 8.13 -0.42
CA ALA A 396 8.13 9.30 -0.43
C ALA A 396 8.89 10.58 -0.85
N ALA A 397 10.14 10.76 -0.43
CA ALA A 397 10.98 11.89 -0.84
C ALA A 397 11.39 11.79 -2.32
N GLY A 398 11.79 10.60 -2.78
CA GLY A 398 12.11 10.35 -4.18
C GLY A 398 10.93 10.61 -5.11
N ALA A 399 9.76 10.07 -4.77
CA ALA A 399 8.52 10.33 -5.50
C ALA A 399 8.18 11.84 -5.55
N ARG A 400 8.33 12.54 -4.43
CA ARG A 400 8.11 14.00 -4.38
C ARG A 400 9.09 14.77 -5.26
N ALA A 401 10.36 14.34 -5.34
CA ALA A 401 11.39 14.99 -6.16
C ALA A 401 11.12 14.85 -7.67
N HIS A 402 10.51 13.74 -8.09
CA HIS A 402 10.09 13.53 -9.48
C HIS A 402 8.75 14.20 -9.82
N ASP A 403 7.97 14.58 -8.82
CA ASP A 403 6.67 15.25 -8.91
C ASP A 403 5.71 14.56 -9.92
N PRO A 404 5.39 13.26 -9.77
CA PRO A 404 4.52 12.57 -10.71
C PRO A 404 3.12 13.20 -10.77
N ASP A 405 2.52 13.15 -11.97
CA ASP A 405 1.16 13.61 -12.21
C ASP A 405 0.11 12.65 -11.66
N VAL A 406 0.42 11.34 -11.65
CA VAL A 406 -0.44 10.25 -11.14
C VAL A 406 0.39 9.33 -10.26
N LEU A 407 -0.19 8.86 -9.16
CA LEU A 407 0.36 7.78 -8.34
C LEU A 407 -0.40 6.48 -8.65
N ALA A 408 0.32 5.39 -8.85
CA ALA A 408 -0.24 4.06 -9.06
C ALA A 408 0.33 3.08 -8.04
N PHE A 409 -0.48 2.73 -7.03
CA PHE A 409 -0.20 1.67 -6.07
C PHE A 409 -0.87 0.40 -6.57
N THR A 410 -0.07 -0.58 -6.98
CA THR A 410 -0.56 -1.77 -7.70
C THR A 410 -0.92 -2.94 -6.78
N GLY A 411 -0.93 -2.73 -5.48
CA GLY A 411 -1.29 -3.74 -4.49
C GLY A 411 -0.26 -3.92 -3.39
N ASP A 412 -0.61 -4.71 -2.38
CA ASP A 412 0.19 -4.97 -1.18
C ASP A 412 0.57 -3.67 -0.45
N GLN A 413 -0.46 -2.85 -0.17
CA GLN A 413 -0.28 -1.61 0.58
C GLN A 413 0.19 -1.88 2.02
N TYR A 414 -0.07 -3.08 2.50
CA TYR A 414 0.38 -3.64 3.79
C TYR A 414 0.42 -5.17 3.70
N TYR A 415 1.03 -5.78 4.68
CA TYR A 415 1.08 -7.23 4.88
C TYR A 415 0.39 -7.61 6.20
N GLU A 416 0.09 -8.88 6.40
CA GLU A 416 -0.55 -9.37 7.62
C GLU A 416 0.26 -9.05 8.88
N SER A 417 1.60 -9.02 8.77
CA SER A 417 2.52 -8.71 9.87
C SER A 417 2.73 -7.22 10.13
N THR A 418 2.21 -6.33 9.26
CA THR A 418 2.46 -4.87 9.35
C THR A 418 2.12 -4.31 10.72
N GLY A 419 3.08 -3.59 11.31
CA GLY A 419 2.99 -2.97 12.62
C GLY A 419 3.02 -3.96 13.78
N GLY A 420 3.38 -5.22 13.56
CA GLY A 420 3.40 -6.28 14.59
C GLY A 420 2.00 -6.69 15.06
N TYR A 421 1.94 -7.38 16.19
CA TYR A 421 0.70 -7.81 16.89
C TYR A 421 -0.16 -8.85 16.13
N GLY A 422 0.41 -9.53 15.14
CA GLY A 422 -0.25 -10.59 14.39
C GLY A 422 -1.34 -10.12 13.43
N VAL A 423 -2.17 -11.05 13.01
CA VAL A 423 -3.28 -10.83 12.06
C VAL A 423 -4.59 -11.34 12.63
N GLN A 424 -5.67 -10.59 12.44
CA GLN A 424 -7.01 -11.00 12.87
C GLN A 424 -7.80 -11.58 11.70
N ARG A 425 -7.53 -12.84 11.35
CA ARG A 425 -8.31 -13.61 10.38
C ARG A 425 -9.53 -14.23 11.03
N ASN A 426 -10.46 -13.42 11.52
CA ASN A 426 -11.60 -13.89 12.29
C ASN A 426 -12.91 -13.64 11.54
N GLN A 427 -13.60 -14.74 11.21
CA GLN A 427 -14.92 -14.68 10.57
C GLN A 427 -16.06 -14.43 11.56
N GLU A 428 -15.87 -14.74 12.85
CA GLU A 428 -16.92 -14.56 13.89
C GLU A 428 -16.93 -13.13 14.47
N ASN A 429 -15.77 -12.44 14.48
CA ASN A 429 -15.64 -11.07 14.97
C ASN A 429 -15.11 -10.13 13.90
N VAL A 430 -15.99 -9.79 12.96
CA VAL A 430 -15.67 -8.95 11.80
C VAL A 430 -15.21 -7.54 12.22
N GLU A 431 -15.73 -7.00 13.33
CA GLU A 431 -15.32 -5.68 13.83
C GLU A 431 -13.85 -5.69 14.24
N ARG A 432 -13.42 -6.67 15.04
CA ARG A 432 -12.02 -6.81 15.46
C ARG A 432 -11.08 -6.97 14.26
N ALA A 433 -11.48 -7.81 13.30
CA ALA A 433 -10.72 -7.99 12.05
C ALA A 433 -10.68 -6.69 11.21
N THR A 434 -11.76 -5.90 11.21
CA THR A 434 -11.81 -4.62 10.51
C THR A 434 -10.91 -3.58 11.18
N LEU A 435 -10.85 -3.52 12.50
CA LEU A 435 -9.94 -2.63 13.21
C LEU A 435 -8.47 -3.00 12.96
N ASP A 436 -8.17 -4.30 12.86
CA ASP A 436 -6.81 -4.76 12.54
C ASP A 436 -6.38 -4.35 11.13
N VAL A 437 -7.22 -4.56 10.11
CA VAL A 437 -6.88 -4.13 8.75
C VAL A 437 -6.86 -2.60 8.62
N LEU A 438 -7.78 -1.91 9.27
CA LEU A 438 -7.80 -0.45 9.28
C LEU A 438 -6.49 0.13 9.84
N ARG A 439 -5.97 -0.44 10.93
CA ARG A 439 -4.68 -0.06 11.50
C ARG A 439 -3.54 -0.13 10.47
N LYS A 440 -3.47 -1.23 9.72
CA LYS A 440 -2.44 -1.44 8.69
C LYS A 440 -2.60 -0.48 7.52
N TRP A 441 -3.83 -0.31 7.04
CA TRP A 441 -4.16 0.64 5.98
C TRP A 441 -3.83 2.09 6.37
N VAL A 442 -4.10 2.46 7.62
CA VAL A 442 -3.77 3.81 8.13
C VAL A 442 -2.26 4.06 8.15
N LEU A 443 -1.42 3.03 8.36
CA LEU A 443 0.04 3.19 8.23
C LEU A 443 0.45 3.54 6.80
N HIS A 444 -0.17 2.93 5.79
CA HIS A 444 0.05 3.33 4.38
C HIS A 444 -0.31 4.82 4.16
N GLY A 445 -1.48 5.24 4.62
CA GLY A 445 -1.89 6.64 4.55
C GLY A 445 -0.97 7.58 5.34
N TRP A 446 -0.42 7.13 6.47
CA TRP A 446 0.53 7.92 7.26
C TRP A 446 1.90 8.06 6.58
N ALA A 447 2.28 7.09 5.73
CA ALA A 447 3.49 7.15 4.92
C ALA A 447 3.34 8.02 3.66
N PHE A 448 2.23 7.89 2.93
CA PHE A 448 2.06 8.46 1.59
C PHE A 448 0.94 9.50 1.47
N GLY A 449 0.18 9.77 2.53
CA GLY A 449 -0.97 10.67 2.53
C GLY A 449 -0.67 12.07 2.00
N ASP A 450 0.51 12.62 2.31
CA ASP A 450 0.96 13.91 1.80
C ASP A 450 1.20 13.94 0.28
N LEU A 451 1.50 12.80 -0.33
CA LEU A 451 1.58 12.66 -1.79
C LEU A 451 0.21 12.50 -2.42
N MET A 452 -0.63 11.61 -1.84
CA MET A 452 -1.97 11.30 -2.33
C MET A 452 -2.94 12.47 -2.22
N ARG A 453 -2.74 13.35 -1.22
CA ARG A 453 -3.56 14.53 -0.97
C ARG A 453 -3.70 15.44 -2.20
N ASP A 454 -2.61 15.63 -2.95
CA ASP A 454 -2.53 16.60 -4.02
C ASP A 454 -2.41 15.97 -5.43
N ARG A 455 -2.42 14.64 -5.53
CA ARG A 455 -2.25 13.93 -6.81
C ARG A 455 -3.31 12.87 -7.02
N PRO A 456 -3.87 12.77 -8.24
CA PRO A 456 -4.67 11.61 -8.59
C PRO A 456 -3.96 10.31 -8.27
N THR A 457 -4.66 9.41 -7.62
CA THR A 457 -4.10 8.16 -7.12
C THR A 457 -4.90 6.98 -7.66
N ILE A 458 -4.23 6.02 -8.26
CA ILE A 458 -4.74 4.69 -8.56
C ILE A 458 -4.28 3.81 -7.41
N CYS A 459 -5.21 3.10 -6.78
CA CYS A 459 -4.90 2.13 -5.73
C CYS A 459 -5.66 0.85 -6.04
N LEU A 460 -4.97 -0.26 -6.21
CA LEU A 460 -5.53 -1.58 -6.50
C LEU A 460 -5.28 -2.50 -5.31
N LEU A 461 -6.19 -3.45 -5.06
CA LEU A 461 -5.99 -4.48 -4.05
C LEU A 461 -5.24 -5.66 -4.64
N ASP A 462 -4.28 -6.20 -3.86
CA ASP A 462 -3.70 -7.50 -4.15
C ASP A 462 -4.02 -8.50 -3.03
N ASP A 463 -3.34 -9.60 -2.98
CA ASP A 463 -3.63 -10.74 -2.09
C ASP A 463 -3.43 -10.41 -0.60
N HIS A 464 -2.32 -9.77 -0.22
CA HIS A 464 -2.06 -9.38 1.17
C HIS A 464 -3.06 -8.33 1.69
N ASP A 465 -3.61 -7.48 0.81
CA ASP A 465 -4.64 -6.51 1.19
C ASP A 465 -5.93 -7.19 1.68
N VAL A 466 -6.20 -8.42 1.24
CA VAL A 466 -7.33 -9.24 1.68
C VAL A 466 -6.93 -10.42 2.57
N TYR A 467 -5.73 -10.34 3.18
CA TYR A 467 -5.19 -11.32 4.13
C TYR A 467 -4.97 -12.72 3.55
N HIS A 468 -4.58 -12.78 2.28
CA HIS A 468 -4.07 -13.97 1.63
C HIS A 468 -2.57 -13.78 1.31
N GLY A 469 -1.82 -14.87 1.24
CA GLY A 469 -0.46 -14.83 0.72
C GLY A 469 -0.39 -15.12 -0.79
N ASN A 470 -1.51 -15.48 -1.40
CA ASN A 470 -1.86 -15.51 -2.81
C ASN A 470 -3.38 -15.60 -2.91
N ILE A 471 -4.00 -14.91 -3.85
CA ILE A 471 -5.46 -14.92 -4.02
C ILE A 471 -5.89 -15.32 -5.43
N TRP A 472 -6.77 -16.28 -5.50
CA TRP A 472 -7.50 -16.70 -6.69
C TRP A 472 -8.98 -16.54 -6.39
N GLY A 473 -9.56 -15.42 -6.81
CA GLY A 473 -10.86 -14.96 -6.32
C GLY A 473 -12.08 -15.77 -6.79
N GLU A 474 -11.94 -16.63 -7.83
CA GLU A 474 -13.02 -17.52 -8.35
C GLU A 474 -14.38 -16.84 -8.53
N GLY A 475 -14.34 -15.55 -8.92
CA GLY A 475 -15.54 -14.73 -9.09
C GLY A 475 -16.26 -14.39 -7.80
N GLY A 476 -15.54 -14.17 -6.71
CA GLY A 476 -16.08 -13.81 -5.40
C GLY A 476 -16.54 -15.00 -4.57
N LYS A 477 -16.01 -16.20 -4.83
CA LYS A 477 -16.25 -17.39 -4.00
C LYS A 477 -15.76 -17.11 -2.57
N HIS A 478 -16.49 -17.58 -1.57
CA HIS A 478 -16.09 -17.58 -0.16
C HIS A 478 -15.69 -18.98 0.27
N VAL A 479 -14.68 -19.07 1.14
CA VAL A 479 -14.24 -20.32 1.80
C VAL A 479 -14.32 -20.16 3.31
N ASP A 480 -14.88 -21.15 3.98
CA ASP A 480 -15.15 -21.13 5.43
C ASP A 480 -14.01 -21.67 6.29
N ARG A 481 -12.96 -22.19 5.67
CA ARG A 481 -11.78 -22.75 6.32
C ARG A 481 -10.51 -22.30 5.61
N TRP A 482 -9.52 -21.90 6.39
CA TRP A 482 -8.24 -21.42 5.87
C TRP A 482 -7.54 -22.47 4.99
N GLU A 483 -7.61 -23.74 5.34
CA GLU A 483 -6.99 -24.85 4.60
C GLU A 483 -7.52 -24.98 3.16
N LEU A 484 -8.65 -24.35 2.86
CA LEU A 484 -9.27 -24.39 1.52
C LEU A 484 -8.94 -23.16 0.67
N HIS A 485 -8.16 -22.20 1.18
CA HIS A 485 -7.91 -20.94 0.45
C HIS A 485 -7.23 -21.16 -0.91
N ASN A 486 -6.37 -22.20 -1.04
CA ASN A 486 -5.73 -22.56 -2.31
C ASN A 486 -6.71 -23.15 -3.35
N ASN A 487 -7.94 -23.52 -2.95
CA ASN A 487 -9.01 -23.91 -3.88
C ASN A 487 -9.70 -22.70 -4.53
N GLY A 488 -9.15 -21.54 -4.34
CA GLY A 488 -9.70 -20.26 -4.76
C GLY A 488 -10.90 -19.81 -3.91
N GLY A 489 -11.00 -18.50 -3.78
CA GLY A 489 -12.01 -17.79 -2.98
C GLY A 489 -11.41 -16.99 -1.85
N TYR A 490 -12.24 -16.13 -1.27
CA TYR A 490 -11.89 -15.28 -0.15
C TYR A 490 -12.16 -16.00 1.17
N PHE A 491 -11.19 -16.01 2.08
CA PHE A 491 -11.38 -16.55 3.43
C PHE A 491 -12.11 -15.56 4.33
N MET A 492 -11.77 -14.27 4.24
CA MET A 492 -12.43 -13.25 5.05
C MET A 492 -13.88 -13.04 4.59
N PRO A 493 -14.82 -12.70 5.51
CA PRO A 493 -16.22 -12.50 5.17
C PRO A 493 -16.43 -11.44 4.09
N PRO A 494 -17.43 -11.58 3.22
CA PRO A 494 -17.68 -10.66 2.11
C PRO A 494 -17.83 -9.20 2.53
N GLU A 495 -18.49 -8.93 3.65
CA GLU A 495 -18.63 -7.58 4.19
C GLU A 495 -17.30 -6.97 4.65
N TRP A 496 -16.35 -7.79 5.10
CA TRP A 496 -14.99 -7.35 5.41
C TRP A 496 -14.21 -7.05 4.13
N VAL A 497 -14.28 -7.95 3.13
CA VAL A 497 -13.64 -7.74 1.81
C VAL A 497 -14.15 -6.45 1.18
N ASN A 498 -15.47 -6.21 1.21
CA ASN A 498 -16.07 -4.98 0.70
C ASN A 498 -15.63 -3.73 1.47
N ALA A 499 -15.41 -3.83 2.78
CA ALA A 499 -14.90 -2.73 3.57
C ALA A 499 -13.46 -2.39 3.17
N VAL A 500 -12.59 -3.38 3.01
CA VAL A 500 -11.20 -3.20 2.53
C VAL A 500 -11.18 -2.60 1.13
N GLN A 501 -11.98 -3.15 0.22
CA GLN A 501 -12.10 -2.62 -1.14
C GLN A 501 -12.56 -1.16 -1.13
N ARG A 502 -13.56 -0.81 -0.30
CA ARG A 502 -14.04 0.56 -0.16
C ARG A 502 -12.95 1.50 0.39
N MET A 503 -12.14 1.08 1.35
CA MET A 503 -11.03 1.87 1.90
C MET A 503 -10.04 2.27 0.80
N GLN A 504 -9.71 1.34 -0.09
CA GLN A 504 -8.64 1.50 -1.04
C GLN A 504 -9.08 2.01 -2.40
N THR A 505 -10.33 1.75 -2.84
CA THR A 505 -10.72 1.97 -4.24
C THR A 505 -11.94 2.88 -4.45
N SER A 506 -12.63 3.33 -3.39
CA SER A 506 -13.87 4.09 -3.58
C SER A 506 -13.69 5.48 -4.22
N HIS A 507 -12.46 6.00 -4.28
CA HIS A 507 -12.09 7.22 -5.00
C HIS A 507 -11.81 7.00 -6.50
N LEU A 508 -11.69 5.75 -6.95
CA LEU A 508 -11.52 5.46 -8.39
C LEU A 508 -12.77 5.87 -9.16
N PRO A 509 -12.68 6.10 -10.49
CA PRO A 509 -13.86 6.29 -11.32
C PRO A 509 -14.90 5.17 -11.09
N ASP A 510 -16.15 5.44 -11.46
CA ASP A 510 -17.21 4.45 -11.29
C ASP A 510 -16.86 3.16 -12.04
N PRO A 511 -17.14 1.97 -11.48
CA PRO A 511 -16.86 0.71 -12.14
C PRO A 511 -17.55 0.62 -13.51
N TYR A 512 -16.87 0.05 -14.51
CA TYR A 512 -17.43 -0.18 -15.84
C TYR A 512 -18.75 -0.98 -15.79
N ASP A 513 -18.78 -2.06 -15.03
CA ASP A 513 -19.98 -2.80 -14.69
C ASP A 513 -20.06 -2.97 -13.17
N PRO A 514 -20.90 -2.19 -12.45
CA PRO A 514 -20.95 -2.18 -11.00
C PRO A 514 -21.63 -3.43 -10.38
N THR A 515 -22.10 -4.37 -11.20
CA THR A 515 -22.78 -5.56 -10.70
C THR A 515 -21.81 -6.36 -9.80
N PRO A 516 -22.15 -6.63 -8.55
CA PRO A 516 -21.31 -7.45 -7.67
C PRO A 516 -21.07 -8.85 -8.25
N VAL A 517 -19.99 -9.48 -7.82
CA VAL A 517 -19.73 -10.90 -8.08
C VAL A 517 -20.40 -11.77 -7.01
N LYS A 518 -20.09 -13.08 -6.93
CA LYS A 518 -20.65 -13.98 -5.92
C LYS A 518 -20.49 -13.39 -4.51
N ASN A 519 -21.42 -13.72 -3.62
CA ASN A 519 -21.49 -13.29 -2.24
C ASN A 519 -21.53 -11.75 -2.05
N ASP A 520 -22.09 -11.05 -3.05
CA ASP A 520 -22.20 -9.58 -3.06
C ASP A 520 -20.86 -8.85 -2.91
N ILE A 521 -19.74 -9.49 -3.28
CA ILE A 521 -18.44 -8.82 -3.31
C ILE A 521 -18.46 -7.84 -4.48
N THR A 522 -18.15 -6.58 -4.16
CA THR A 522 -18.16 -5.47 -5.13
C THR A 522 -16.97 -5.56 -6.09
N VAL A 523 -17.02 -4.77 -7.14
CA VAL A 523 -15.99 -4.65 -8.18
C VAL A 523 -15.55 -3.20 -8.33
N TYR A 524 -14.32 -2.98 -8.86
CA TYR A 524 -13.79 -1.63 -9.09
C TYR A 524 -13.12 -1.44 -10.45
N TYR A 525 -13.00 -2.49 -11.29
CA TYR A 525 -12.37 -2.34 -12.60
C TYR A 525 -13.08 -1.27 -13.45
N THR A 526 -12.28 -0.38 -14.03
CA THR A 526 -12.77 0.82 -14.70
C THR A 526 -11.71 1.42 -15.61
N ASP A 527 -12.02 2.53 -16.28
CA ASP A 527 -11.03 3.35 -16.95
C ASP A 527 -10.93 4.76 -16.33
N MET A 528 -9.76 5.36 -16.46
CA MET A 528 -9.45 6.73 -16.07
C MET A 528 -8.74 7.43 -17.21
N VAL A 529 -9.16 8.64 -17.58
CA VAL A 529 -8.44 9.50 -18.52
C VAL A 529 -7.92 10.71 -17.79
N TYR A 530 -6.59 10.85 -17.74
CA TYR A 530 -5.93 12.00 -17.12
C TYR A 530 -4.65 12.35 -17.88
N GLY A 531 -4.38 13.63 -18.12
CA GLY A 531 -3.25 14.08 -18.91
C GLY A 531 -3.26 13.59 -20.36
N ARG A 532 -4.43 13.19 -20.89
CA ARG A 532 -4.62 12.52 -22.19
C ARG A 532 -3.98 11.11 -22.25
N ILE A 533 -3.72 10.51 -21.09
CA ILE A 533 -3.41 9.08 -20.99
C ILE A 533 -4.67 8.36 -20.49
N SER A 534 -5.09 7.30 -21.19
CA SER A 534 -6.20 6.45 -20.77
C SER A 534 -5.69 5.21 -20.08
N PHE A 535 -6.09 5.01 -18.85
CA PHE A 535 -5.69 3.89 -18.00
C PHE A 535 -6.85 2.88 -17.89
N ALA A 536 -6.62 1.61 -18.21
CA ALA A 536 -7.50 0.52 -17.80
C ALA A 536 -7.02 -0.03 -16.46
N LEU A 537 -7.86 0.04 -15.45
CA LEU A 537 -7.61 -0.45 -14.11
C LEU A 537 -8.25 -1.82 -13.96
N LEU A 538 -7.46 -2.87 -13.77
CA LEU A 538 -7.92 -4.26 -13.75
C LEU A 538 -8.00 -4.81 -12.33
N GLU A 539 -8.81 -5.84 -12.17
CA GLU A 539 -8.87 -6.71 -11.00
C GLU A 539 -8.45 -8.12 -11.43
N ASP A 540 -7.16 -8.34 -11.64
CA ASP A 540 -6.66 -9.58 -12.20
C ASP A 540 -6.76 -10.78 -11.22
N ARG A 541 -6.95 -10.54 -9.92
CA ARG A 541 -7.15 -11.57 -8.91
C ARG A 541 -8.62 -12.04 -8.79
N LYS A 542 -9.59 -11.15 -9.05
CA LYS A 542 -11.02 -11.37 -8.72
C LYS A 542 -11.64 -12.60 -9.36
N TRP A 543 -11.32 -12.89 -10.61
CA TRP A 543 -11.88 -14.01 -11.37
C TRP A 543 -10.90 -15.15 -11.58
N LYS A 544 -9.64 -14.96 -11.22
CA LYS A 544 -8.58 -15.96 -11.44
C LYS A 544 -8.94 -17.28 -10.78
N THR A 545 -8.77 -18.37 -11.52
CA THR A 545 -9.04 -19.74 -11.08
C THR A 545 -7.99 -20.19 -10.06
N GLY A 546 -8.42 -20.87 -9.00
CA GLY A 546 -7.52 -21.44 -8.00
C GLY A 546 -6.78 -22.68 -8.49
N PRO A 547 -5.56 -22.93 -8.03
CA PRO A 547 -4.69 -24.00 -8.55
C PRO A 547 -5.02 -25.41 -8.04
N ASP A 548 -5.90 -25.56 -7.05
CA ASP A 548 -6.11 -26.85 -6.39
C ASP A 548 -6.80 -27.88 -7.29
N GLY A 549 -6.39 -29.12 -7.12
CA GLY A 549 -6.99 -30.30 -7.77
C GLY A 549 -6.33 -30.75 -9.06
N PHE A 550 -5.33 -30.02 -9.61
CA PHE A 550 -4.63 -30.40 -10.84
C PHE A 550 -3.10 -30.25 -10.78
N LEU A 551 -2.58 -29.75 -9.68
CA LEU A 551 -1.15 -29.73 -9.43
C LEU A 551 -0.68 -30.94 -8.61
N PRO A 552 0.57 -31.37 -8.77
CA PRO A 552 1.18 -32.30 -7.84
C PRO A 552 1.16 -31.72 -6.43
N PRO A 553 0.89 -32.53 -5.39
CA PRO A 553 0.91 -32.04 -4.02
C PRO A 553 2.28 -31.45 -3.68
N ASN A 554 2.35 -30.17 -3.44
CA ASN A 554 3.50 -29.50 -2.82
C ASN A 554 3.08 -28.98 -1.45
N PRO A 555 3.43 -29.65 -0.33
CA PRO A 555 2.90 -29.32 1.00
C PRO A 555 3.29 -27.93 1.50
N GLY A 556 4.36 -27.34 0.96
CA GLY A 556 4.84 -26.03 1.41
C GLY A 556 4.19 -24.85 0.69
N ARG A 557 4.20 -24.90 -0.63
CA ARG A 557 3.69 -23.84 -1.53
C ARG A 557 3.05 -24.50 -2.73
N PRO A 558 1.74 -24.76 -2.71
CA PRO A 558 1.04 -25.48 -3.79
C PRO A 558 1.05 -24.74 -5.13
N ASP A 559 1.29 -23.45 -5.11
CA ASP A 559 1.44 -22.56 -6.27
C ASP A 559 2.85 -22.60 -6.89
N HIS A 560 3.87 -23.08 -6.17
CA HIS A 560 5.23 -23.18 -6.65
C HIS A 560 5.53 -24.53 -7.30
N ILE A 561 6.03 -24.49 -8.52
CA ILE A 561 6.49 -25.66 -9.27
C ILE A 561 8.01 -25.63 -9.30
N GLU A 562 8.64 -26.66 -8.72
CA GLU A 562 10.10 -26.80 -8.58
C GLU A 562 10.65 -27.95 -9.44
N ASP A 563 9.78 -28.77 -10.05
CA ASP A 563 10.16 -29.90 -10.88
C ASP A 563 10.55 -29.43 -12.28
N SER A 564 11.82 -29.58 -12.64
CA SER A 564 12.35 -29.20 -13.93
C SER A 564 11.76 -29.98 -15.12
N ASP A 565 11.20 -31.16 -14.86
CA ASP A 565 10.56 -32.00 -15.90
C ASP A 565 9.06 -31.66 -16.08
N PHE A 566 8.58 -30.61 -15.38
CA PHE A 566 7.18 -30.19 -15.45
C PHE A 566 6.78 -29.76 -16.86
N ASP A 567 5.66 -30.32 -17.34
CA ASP A 567 5.03 -29.92 -18.61
C ASP A 567 3.90 -28.90 -18.37
N PRO A 568 4.10 -27.62 -18.66
CA PRO A 568 3.11 -26.57 -18.41
C PRO A 568 1.82 -26.73 -19.23
N SER A 569 1.83 -27.48 -20.33
CA SER A 569 0.63 -27.75 -21.11
C SER A 569 -0.42 -28.56 -20.33
N THR A 570 0.01 -29.29 -19.30
CA THR A 570 -0.88 -30.10 -18.45
C THR A 570 -1.80 -29.29 -17.57
N ILE A 571 -1.48 -28.01 -17.35
CA ILE A 571 -2.25 -27.08 -16.49
C ILE A 571 -2.93 -25.96 -17.28
N ASP A 572 -2.84 -25.94 -18.60
CA ASP A 572 -3.64 -25.03 -19.43
C ASP A 572 -5.07 -25.55 -19.59
N LEU A 573 -5.88 -25.32 -18.58
CA LEU A 573 -7.20 -25.91 -18.45
C LEU A 573 -8.25 -25.13 -19.24
N PRO A 574 -9.11 -25.78 -20.05
CA PRO A 574 -10.10 -25.11 -20.90
C PRO A 574 -11.13 -24.25 -20.16
N LYS A 575 -11.28 -24.44 -18.85
CA LYS A 575 -12.25 -23.69 -18.02
C LYS A 575 -11.57 -22.70 -17.07
N ALA A 576 -10.26 -22.67 -17.03
CA ALA A 576 -9.54 -21.72 -16.21
C ALA A 576 -9.83 -20.28 -16.65
N LYS A 577 -9.88 -19.37 -15.69
CA LYS A 577 -10.15 -17.94 -15.92
C LYS A 577 -9.02 -17.11 -15.35
N LEU A 578 -8.73 -16.00 -16.00
CA LEU A 578 -7.87 -14.95 -15.48
C LEU A 578 -8.71 -13.72 -15.20
N LEU A 579 -9.00 -12.90 -16.19
CA LEU A 579 -9.78 -11.66 -16.03
C LEU A 579 -11.31 -11.89 -16.01
N GLY A 580 -11.77 -13.02 -16.53
CA GLY A 580 -13.20 -13.30 -16.70
C GLY A 580 -13.83 -12.52 -17.85
N GLU A 581 -15.00 -12.95 -18.30
CA GLU A 581 -15.68 -12.41 -19.48
C GLU A 581 -15.99 -10.91 -19.36
N ARG A 582 -16.35 -10.44 -18.15
CA ARG A 582 -16.72 -9.04 -17.93
C ARG A 582 -15.57 -8.09 -18.17
N GLN A 583 -14.37 -8.40 -17.65
CA GLN A 583 -13.19 -7.58 -17.91
C GLN A 583 -12.65 -7.73 -19.32
N LEU A 584 -12.82 -8.90 -19.96
CA LEU A 584 -12.47 -9.07 -21.36
C LEU A 584 -13.36 -8.21 -22.27
N ALA A 585 -14.66 -8.10 -21.97
CA ALA A 585 -15.58 -7.19 -22.67
C ALA A 585 -15.21 -5.71 -22.41
N PHE A 586 -14.89 -5.37 -21.15
CA PHE A 586 -14.37 -4.05 -20.81
C PHE A 586 -13.11 -3.69 -21.62
N LEU A 587 -12.15 -4.59 -21.74
CA LEU A 587 -10.94 -4.35 -22.52
C LEU A 587 -11.22 -4.16 -24.01
N GLU A 588 -12.19 -4.89 -24.58
CA GLU A 588 -12.59 -4.72 -25.99
C GLU A 588 -13.16 -3.32 -26.24
N ASP A 589 -14.06 -2.85 -25.36
CA ASP A 589 -14.63 -1.51 -25.46
C ASP A 589 -13.58 -0.43 -25.20
N TRP A 590 -12.74 -0.61 -24.16
CA TRP A 590 -11.71 0.35 -23.77
C TRP A 590 -10.63 0.53 -24.84
N THR A 591 -10.17 -0.56 -25.48
CA THR A 591 -9.14 -0.46 -26.52
C THR A 591 -9.65 0.27 -27.75
N ALA A 592 -10.97 0.22 -28.00
CA ALA A 592 -11.60 0.94 -29.10
C ALA A 592 -11.91 2.42 -28.78
N ASP A 593 -12.01 2.81 -27.48
CA ASP A 593 -12.32 4.19 -27.08
C ASP A 593 -11.05 5.02 -26.87
N TRP A 594 -10.78 5.96 -27.77
CA TRP A 594 -9.68 6.90 -27.71
C TRP A 594 -10.09 8.36 -27.48
N ARG A 595 -11.34 8.59 -27.04
CA ARG A 595 -11.85 9.95 -26.77
C ARG A 595 -11.06 10.57 -25.61
N GLY A 596 -10.49 11.74 -25.84
CA GLY A 596 -9.68 12.45 -24.86
C GLY A 596 -8.32 11.82 -24.57
N ALA A 597 -7.89 10.78 -25.31
CA ALA A 597 -6.64 10.08 -25.08
C ALA A 597 -5.67 10.19 -26.27
N ASP A 598 -4.39 10.30 -25.96
CA ASP A 598 -3.26 10.24 -26.90
C ASP A 598 -2.46 8.95 -26.78
N MET A 599 -2.43 8.36 -25.58
CA MET A 599 -1.73 7.12 -25.29
C MET A 599 -2.53 6.31 -24.26
N LYS A 600 -2.20 5.05 -24.11
CA LYS A 600 -2.90 4.12 -23.21
C LYS A 600 -1.95 3.31 -22.32
N ALA A 601 -2.43 2.98 -21.14
CA ALA A 601 -1.77 2.04 -20.22
C ALA A 601 -2.79 1.12 -19.55
N VAL A 602 -2.41 -0.12 -19.30
CA VAL A 602 -3.11 -1.04 -18.39
C VAL A 602 -2.40 -1.00 -17.05
N VAL A 603 -3.15 -0.95 -15.96
CA VAL A 603 -2.63 -1.07 -14.59
C VAL A 603 -3.29 -2.27 -13.94
N SER A 604 -2.49 -3.22 -13.49
CA SER A 604 -2.97 -4.39 -12.77
C SER A 604 -2.01 -4.77 -11.62
N GLN A 605 -2.36 -5.78 -10.87
CA GLN A 605 -1.59 -6.19 -9.71
C GLN A 605 -0.26 -6.80 -10.13
N THR A 606 -0.26 -7.82 -11.02
CA THR A 606 0.94 -8.58 -11.34
C THR A 606 1.20 -8.72 -12.84
N SER A 607 2.41 -9.16 -13.19
CA SER A 607 2.84 -9.39 -14.58
C SER A 607 2.17 -10.61 -15.22
N PHE A 608 1.88 -10.54 -16.52
CA PHE A 608 1.33 -11.64 -17.32
C PHE A 608 2.44 -12.58 -17.86
N ALA A 609 3.41 -12.87 -17.01
CA ALA A 609 4.52 -13.78 -17.27
C ALA A 609 5.15 -14.23 -15.94
N GLN A 610 5.72 -15.42 -15.95
CA GLN A 610 6.54 -15.95 -14.86
C GLN A 610 8.03 -15.78 -15.24
N VAL A 611 8.70 -14.77 -14.66
CA VAL A 611 10.10 -14.50 -14.96
C VAL A 611 11.05 -14.98 -13.87
N PRO A 612 10.78 -14.78 -12.57
CA PRO A 612 11.66 -15.25 -11.51
C PRO A 612 11.98 -16.74 -11.63
N THR A 613 13.27 -17.08 -11.53
CA THR A 613 13.79 -18.47 -11.55
C THR A 613 14.25 -18.93 -10.17
N HIS A 614 14.35 -17.99 -9.21
CA HIS A 614 14.75 -18.29 -7.83
C HIS A 614 13.91 -17.44 -6.87
N HIS A 615 13.71 -17.98 -5.65
CA HIS A 615 12.89 -17.31 -4.64
C HIS A 615 13.33 -17.59 -3.21
N GLY A 616 12.83 -16.75 -2.28
CA GLY A 616 13.07 -16.90 -0.84
C GLY A 616 14.50 -16.53 -0.41
N GLY A 617 14.74 -16.51 0.89
CA GLY A 617 16.02 -16.07 1.47
C GLY A 617 17.23 -16.92 1.06
N ASN A 618 17.00 -18.16 0.64
CA ASN A 618 18.05 -19.09 0.18
C ASN A 618 18.08 -19.24 -1.34
N PHE A 619 17.35 -18.40 -2.08
CA PHE A 619 17.27 -18.45 -3.53
C PHE A 619 17.03 -19.86 -4.10
N LYS A 620 16.00 -20.53 -3.57
CA LYS A 620 15.60 -21.84 -4.06
C LYS A 620 15.15 -21.76 -5.52
N TYR A 621 15.52 -22.75 -6.32
CA TYR A 621 15.11 -22.81 -7.73
C TYR A 621 13.57 -22.90 -7.86
N LEU A 622 13.04 -22.20 -8.86
CA LEU A 622 11.62 -22.10 -9.14
C LEU A 622 11.40 -22.22 -10.64
N VAL A 623 10.67 -23.25 -11.06
CA VAL A 623 10.25 -23.41 -12.46
C VAL A 623 9.11 -22.44 -12.76
N ALA A 624 8.06 -22.48 -11.97
CA ALA A 624 6.89 -21.60 -12.14
C ALA A 624 6.22 -21.26 -10.81
N ASP A 625 5.63 -20.07 -10.79
CA ASP A 625 4.77 -19.55 -9.72
C ASP A 625 3.41 -19.20 -10.33
N LEU A 626 2.36 -19.92 -9.92
CA LEU A 626 1.01 -19.75 -10.45
C LEU A 626 0.35 -18.46 -9.96
N ASP A 627 0.96 -17.78 -8.99
CA ASP A 627 0.52 -16.48 -8.53
C ASP A 627 0.66 -15.43 -9.63
N SER A 628 1.72 -15.51 -10.45
CA SER A 628 1.87 -14.66 -11.64
C SER A 628 0.71 -14.84 -12.62
N ASN A 629 0.37 -13.80 -13.39
CA ASN A 629 -0.62 -13.89 -14.47
C ASN A 629 -0.07 -14.52 -15.76
N GLY A 630 1.09 -15.16 -15.69
CA GLY A 630 1.54 -16.12 -16.69
C GLY A 630 0.65 -17.35 -16.78
N TRP A 631 -0.07 -17.65 -15.71
CA TRP A 631 -1.07 -18.72 -15.62
C TRP A 631 -2.44 -18.14 -15.25
N PRO A 632 -3.55 -18.72 -15.80
CA PRO A 632 -3.64 -19.73 -16.86
C PRO A 632 -3.28 -19.17 -18.26
N GLN A 633 -2.60 -19.98 -19.07
CA GLN A 633 -1.94 -19.53 -20.31
C GLN A 633 -2.93 -19.04 -21.38
N THR A 634 -3.93 -19.86 -21.76
CA THR A 634 -4.94 -19.50 -22.75
C THR A 634 -5.70 -18.22 -22.37
N PRO A 635 -6.26 -18.05 -21.15
CA PRO A 635 -6.87 -16.78 -20.73
C PRO A 635 -5.91 -15.59 -20.67
N ARG A 636 -4.64 -15.81 -20.35
CA ARG A 636 -3.59 -14.79 -20.41
C ARG A 636 -3.43 -14.28 -21.85
N ASP A 637 -3.33 -15.19 -22.81
CA ASP A 637 -3.17 -14.85 -24.22
C ASP A 637 -4.38 -14.10 -24.75
N GLU A 638 -5.59 -14.49 -24.34
CA GLU A 638 -6.83 -13.77 -24.69
C GLU A 638 -6.82 -12.32 -24.18
N ALA A 639 -6.36 -12.09 -22.96
CA ALA A 639 -6.23 -10.76 -22.42
C ALA A 639 -5.21 -9.93 -23.20
N LEU A 640 -4.02 -10.47 -23.47
CA LEU A 640 -2.96 -9.79 -24.20
C LEU A 640 -3.37 -9.47 -25.66
N ARG A 641 -4.12 -10.38 -26.34
CA ARG A 641 -4.65 -10.11 -27.68
C ARG A 641 -5.61 -8.91 -27.71
N ARG A 642 -6.33 -8.66 -26.61
CA ARG A 642 -7.18 -7.47 -26.49
C ARG A 642 -6.36 -6.23 -26.18
N ILE A 643 -5.48 -6.30 -25.19
CA ILE A 643 -4.67 -5.16 -24.74
C ILE A 643 -3.83 -4.57 -25.89
N ARG A 644 -3.20 -5.42 -26.72
CA ARG A 644 -2.37 -4.94 -27.84
C ARG A 644 -3.14 -4.13 -28.88
N LYS A 645 -4.47 -4.39 -29.09
CA LYS A 645 -5.32 -3.62 -30.01
C LYS A 645 -5.39 -2.13 -29.65
N GLY A 646 -5.09 -1.77 -28.42
CA GLY A 646 -5.03 -0.41 -27.92
C GLY A 646 -3.61 0.16 -27.79
N PHE A 647 -2.56 -0.51 -28.21
CA PHE A 647 -1.16 -0.08 -28.09
C PHE A 647 -0.76 0.31 -26.66
N ALA A 648 -1.31 -0.36 -25.67
CA ALA A 648 -1.18 -0.01 -24.27
C ALA A 648 0.02 -0.69 -23.61
N VAL A 649 0.86 0.10 -22.92
CA VAL A 649 1.87 -0.46 -22.00
C VAL A 649 1.21 -1.01 -20.75
N HIS A 650 1.76 -2.05 -20.15
CA HIS A 650 1.28 -2.62 -18.90
C HIS A 650 2.17 -2.22 -17.72
N LEU A 651 1.58 -1.64 -16.67
CA LEU A 651 2.20 -1.35 -15.38
C LEU A 651 1.67 -2.35 -14.34
N GLY A 652 2.57 -3.08 -13.68
CA GLY A 652 2.23 -4.04 -12.63
C GLY A 652 3.27 -4.08 -11.51
N GLY A 653 3.05 -4.88 -10.49
CA GLY A 653 3.90 -5.05 -9.32
C GLY A 653 4.00 -6.50 -8.86
N ASP A 654 3.80 -6.76 -7.55
CA ASP A 654 3.69 -8.07 -6.90
C ASP A 654 4.97 -8.94 -6.92
N GLN A 655 5.62 -9.06 -8.08
CA GLN A 655 6.68 -10.05 -8.29
C GLN A 655 7.97 -9.81 -7.49
N HIS A 656 8.07 -8.72 -6.74
CA HIS A 656 9.27 -8.36 -5.95
C HIS A 656 10.58 -8.34 -6.73
N LEU A 657 10.49 -8.30 -8.05
CA LEU A 657 11.60 -8.25 -8.99
C LEU A 657 11.33 -7.15 -10.02
N PRO A 658 12.05 -6.03 -9.95
CA PRO A 658 11.90 -4.98 -10.95
C PRO A 658 12.33 -5.49 -12.32
N MET A 659 11.45 -5.38 -13.33
CA MET A 659 11.75 -5.88 -14.68
C MET A 659 10.96 -5.12 -15.74
N LEU A 660 11.60 -4.92 -16.88
CA LEU A 660 10.96 -4.47 -18.11
C LEU A 660 10.92 -5.64 -19.09
N LEU A 661 9.72 -6.05 -19.44
CA LEU A 661 9.46 -7.20 -20.29
C LEU A 661 8.78 -6.77 -21.58
N ARG A 662 8.84 -7.63 -22.59
CA ARG A 662 7.93 -7.63 -23.70
C ARG A 662 7.29 -9.01 -23.81
N TYR A 663 5.97 -9.04 -23.79
CA TYR A 663 5.22 -10.29 -23.87
C TYR A 663 5.25 -10.87 -25.28
N GLY A 664 5.11 -12.19 -25.37
CA GLY A 664 4.85 -12.91 -26.59
C GLY A 664 3.61 -13.81 -26.43
N ILE A 665 2.88 -14.03 -27.51
CA ILE A 665 1.74 -14.91 -27.63
C ILE A 665 2.06 -15.99 -28.64
N ASP A 666 1.85 -15.70 -29.93
CA ASP A 666 2.13 -16.62 -31.03
C ASP A 666 3.62 -16.57 -31.41
N GLY A 667 4.23 -15.39 -31.30
CA GLY A 667 5.66 -15.13 -31.53
C GLY A 667 6.32 -14.43 -30.33
N TRP A 668 7.65 -14.26 -30.37
CA TRP A 668 8.32 -13.34 -29.47
C TRP A 668 8.02 -11.89 -29.86
N ASN A 669 7.81 -11.05 -28.86
CA ASN A 669 7.56 -9.63 -29.03
C ASN A 669 6.29 -9.27 -29.81
N ASP A 670 5.26 -10.10 -29.84
CA ASP A 670 4.01 -9.80 -30.54
C ASP A 670 2.88 -9.30 -29.60
N ALA A 671 3.28 -8.86 -28.41
CA ALA A 671 2.38 -8.33 -27.40
C ALA A 671 3.04 -7.17 -26.60
N PRO A 672 2.31 -6.48 -25.71
CA PRO A 672 2.76 -5.25 -25.08
C PRO A 672 4.02 -5.36 -24.23
N TYR A 673 4.66 -4.20 -23.97
CA TYR A 673 5.61 -4.05 -22.89
C TYR A 673 4.91 -4.12 -21.54
N ASN A 674 5.62 -4.67 -20.56
CA ASN A 674 5.26 -4.64 -19.14
C ASN A 674 6.41 -4.07 -18.33
N PHE A 675 6.10 -3.12 -17.48
CA PHE A 675 6.97 -2.67 -16.42
C PHE A 675 6.45 -3.18 -15.07
N CYS A 676 7.12 -4.18 -14.51
CA CYS A 676 6.94 -4.61 -13.13
C CYS A 676 7.78 -3.70 -12.24
N VAL A 677 7.13 -2.86 -11.44
CA VAL A 677 7.80 -1.88 -10.59
C VAL A 677 8.50 -2.55 -9.40
N PRO A 678 9.53 -1.91 -8.82
CA PRO A 678 10.12 -2.38 -7.58
C PRO A 678 9.09 -2.42 -6.44
N GLY A 679 9.19 -3.41 -5.56
CA GLY A 679 8.53 -3.32 -4.27
C GLY A 679 9.11 -2.17 -3.45
N ILE A 680 8.25 -1.40 -2.77
CA ILE A 680 8.66 -0.31 -1.87
C ILE A 680 9.61 -0.83 -0.78
N ALA A 681 9.26 -2.00 -0.22
CA ALA A 681 10.06 -2.69 0.78
C ALA A 681 9.84 -4.20 0.65
N VAL A 682 10.80 -4.87 0.00
CA VAL A 682 10.71 -6.29 -0.34
C VAL A 682 10.99 -7.16 0.88
N GLY A 683 9.97 -7.90 1.34
CA GLY A 683 10.13 -8.95 2.35
C GLY A 683 10.64 -10.25 1.73
N TYR A 684 9.89 -10.78 0.79
CA TYR A 684 10.16 -12.04 0.09
C TYR A 684 10.92 -11.78 -1.22
N VAL A 685 12.13 -12.32 -1.36
CA VAL A 685 13.00 -12.06 -2.54
C VAL A 685 12.68 -13.00 -3.66
N ARG A 686 12.69 -12.49 -4.89
CA ARG A 686 12.71 -13.26 -6.13
C ARG A 686 13.87 -12.80 -7.01
N ALA A 687 14.47 -13.71 -7.77
CA ALA A 687 15.58 -13.40 -8.67
C ALA A 687 15.40 -14.10 -10.03
N PHE A 688 15.94 -13.48 -11.06
CA PHE A 688 16.02 -14.04 -12.41
C PHE A 688 17.48 -14.36 -12.74
N TRP A 689 17.85 -15.61 -12.57
CA TRP A 689 19.17 -16.16 -12.91
C TRP A 689 18.98 -17.40 -13.79
N PRO A 690 18.64 -17.21 -15.08
CA PRO A 690 18.40 -18.32 -15.98
C PRO A 690 19.70 -19.09 -16.24
N GLU A 691 19.62 -20.43 -16.29
CA GLU A 691 20.78 -21.29 -16.57
C GLU A 691 21.31 -21.08 -17.99
N ASP A 692 20.41 -20.85 -18.93
CA ASP A 692 20.73 -20.55 -20.32
C ASP A 692 20.63 -19.03 -20.58
N GLY A 693 21.57 -18.48 -21.34
CA GLY A 693 21.63 -17.05 -21.66
C GLY A 693 20.50 -16.54 -22.57
N GLY A 694 19.47 -17.38 -22.81
CA GLY A 694 18.36 -17.09 -23.69
C GLY A 694 18.72 -17.01 -25.17
N ASP A 695 17.73 -17.01 -26.03
CA ASP A 695 17.89 -16.73 -27.44
C ASP A 695 18.09 -15.23 -27.69
N ASN A 696 19.20 -14.85 -28.33
CA ASN A 696 19.56 -13.48 -28.65
C ASN A 696 19.93 -12.62 -27.40
N PRO A 697 21.00 -13.00 -26.67
CA PRO A 697 21.50 -12.20 -25.55
C PRO A 697 22.05 -10.87 -26.09
N GLN A 698 21.80 -9.77 -25.36
CA GLN A 698 22.39 -8.47 -25.63
C GLN A 698 23.73 -8.36 -24.89
N THR A 699 24.80 -8.02 -25.58
CA THR A 699 26.16 -8.03 -24.98
C THR A 699 26.56 -6.73 -24.30
N ASP A 700 25.83 -5.65 -24.51
CA ASP A 700 26.17 -4.29 -24.03
C ASP A 700 25.30 -3.79 -22.89
N VAL A 701 24.51 -4.68 -22.26
CA VAL A 701 23.59 -4.39 -21.16
C VAL A 701 23.90 -5.29 -19.96
N PRO A 702 23.42 -4.95 -18.77
CA PRO A 702 23.53 -5.80 -17.59
C PRO A 702 23.00 -7.21 -17.85
N GLU A 703 23.49 -8.18 -17.09
CA GLU A 703 23.18 -9.59 -17.23
C GLU A 703 21.69 -9.88 -17.43
N HIS A 704 21.43 -10.84 -18.36
CA HIS A 704 20.15 -11.53 -18.59
C HIS A 704 19.10 -10.92 -19.55
N PRO A 705 19.21 -9.74 -20.18
CA PRO A 705 18.30 -9.42 -21.29
C PRO A 705 18.37 -10.49 -22.38
N GLY A 706 17.19 -10.86 -22.95
CA GLY A 706 17.11 -11.88 -23.97
C GLY A 706 15.68 -12.41 -24.14
N ARG A 707 15.52 -13.38 -25.05
CA ARG A 707 14.27 -14.10 -25.31
C ARG A 707 14.27 -15.41 -24.52
N TYR A 708 13.20 -15.64 -23.75
CA TYR A 708 13.05 -16.81 -22.93
C TYR A 708 11.66 -17.41 -23.08
N THR A 709 11.55 -18.70 -22.87
CA THR A 709 10.28 -19.34 -22.56
C THR A 709 10.23 -19.49 -21.06
N ASP A 710 9.22 -18.91 -20.41
CA ASP A 710 9.05 -19.03 -18.96
C ASP A 710 8.61 -20.44 -18.55
N GLY A 711 8.62 -20.74 -17.25
CA GLY A 711 8.26 -22.04 -16.72
C GLY A 711 6.79 -22.46 -16.97
N LEU A 712 5.96 -21.54 -17.43
CA LEU A 712 4.58 -21.79 -17.86
C LEU A 712 4.44 -21.95 -19.38
N GLY A 713 5.56 -21.92 -20.12
CA GLY A 713 5.59 -22.05 -21.57
C GLY A 713 5.32 -20.76 -22.33
N ASN A 714 5.19 -19.62 -21.65
CA ASN A 714 4.97 -18.34 -22.31
C ASN A 714 6.27 -17.76 -22.87
N LYS A 715 6.18 -17.17 -24.06
CA LYS A 715 7.28 -16.44 -24.66
C LYS A 715 7.41 -15.06 -24.01
N VAL A 716 8.61 -14.69 -23.58
CA VAL A 716 8.90 -13.40 -22.96
C VAL A 716 10.27 -12.90 -23.39
N THR A 717 10.38 -11.61 -23.67
CA THR A 717 11.66 -10.94 -23.91
C THR A 717 11.96 -10.05 -22.72
N VAL A 718 12.98 -10.39 -21.94
CA VAL A 718 13.48 -9.56 -20.85
C VAL A 718 14.34 -8.44 -21.44
N ARG A 719 13.99 -7.18 -21.14
CA ARG A 719 14.70 -5.99 -21.60
C ARG A 719 15.63 -5.44 -20.53
N ALA A 720 15.18 -5.49 -19.28
CA ALA A 720 15.96 -5.13 -18.11
C ALA A 720 15.41 -5.86 -16.90
N VAL A 721 16.28 -6.19 -15.96
CA VAL A 721 15.93 -6.80 -14.67
C VAL A 721 16.89 -6.29 -13.59
N ALA A 722 16.35 -5.93 -12.43
CA ALA A 722 17.16 -5.56 -11.28
C ALA A 722 17.15 -6.70 -10.26
N ASN A 723 18.08 -7.63 -10.40
CA ASN A 723 18.23 -8.75 -9.47
C ASN A 723 18.65 -8.29 -8.08
N PRO A 724 18.17 -8.95 -7.02
CA PRO A 724 18.72 -8.79 -5.68
C PRO A 724 20.17 -9.29 -5.64
N LYS A 725 20.93 -8.87 -4.64
CA LYS A 725 22.24 -9.44 -4.36
C LYS A 725 22.09 -10.81 -3.69
N GLU A 726 22.96 -11.75 -4.01
CA GLU A 726 23.01 -13.06 -3.34
C GLU A 726 23.18 -12.91 -1.83
N ASP A 727 24.09 -12.02 -1.40
CA ASP A 727 24.25 -11.61 -0.01
C ASP A 727 23.59 -10.24 0.19
N PHE A 728 22.29 -10.26 0.41
CA PHE A 728 21.51 -9.04 0.60
C PHE A 728 21.51 -8.51 2.03
N ALA A 729 21.91 -9.32 3.01
CA ALA A 729 21.92 -8.92 4.41
C ALA A 729 22.93 -7.80 4.68
N ALA A 730 22.54 -6.80 5.45
CA ALA A 730 23.39 -5.70 5.85
C ALA A 730 23.02 -5.24 7.27
N GLU A 731 23.95 -4.59 7.97
CA GLU A 731 23.68 -4.02 9.30
C GLU A 731 22.55 -2.97 9.29
N ASN A 732 22.43 -2.21 8.21
CA ASN A 732 21.39 -1.19 8.05
C ASN A 732 20.18 -1.78 7.32
N PRO A 733 18.96 -1.76 7.91
CA PRO A 733 17.75 -2.32 7.30
C PRO A 733 17.43 -1.73 5.92
N LEU A 734 17.65 -0.42 5.71
CA LEU A 734 17.41 0.22 4.41
C LEU A 734 18.41 -0.26 3.36
N ARG A 735 19.64 -0.60 3.76
CA ARG A 735 20.64 -1.19 2.87
C ARG A 735 20.26 -2.63 2.50
N THR A 736 19.78 -3.41 3.45
CA THR A 736 19.23 -4.75 3.20
C THR A 736 18.09 -4.68 2.17
N LEU A 737 17.14 -3.78 2.34
CA LEU A 737 16.04 -3.59 1.38
C LEU A 737 16.53 -3.15 -0.01
N THR A 738 17.52 -2.25 -0.07
CA THR A 738 18.14 -1.86 -1.35
C THR A 738 18.82 -3.05 -2.04
N ASN A 739 19.52 -3.88 -1.27
CA ASN A 739 20.13 -5.11 -1.79
C ASN A 739 19.10 -6.16 -2.24
N LYS A 740 17.85 -6.09 -1.74
CA LYS A 740 16.70 -6.89 -2.20
C LYS A 740 15.96 -6.26 -3.39
N SER A 741 16.55 -5.26 -4.04
CA SER A 741 15.98 -4.53 -5.18
C SER A 741 14.71 -3.73 -4.86
N SER A 742 14.57 -3.26 -3.61
CA SER A 742 13.48 -2.35 -3.22
C SER A 742 13.65 -0.95 -3.83
N GLY A 743 12.52 -0.28 -4.10
CA GLY A 743 12.52 1.06 -4.67
C GLY A 743 11.16 1.50 -5.18
N TYR A 744 11.14 2.18 -6.30
CA TYR A 744 9.92 2.63 -6.99
C TYR A 744 10.18 2.79 -8.49
N GLY A 745 9.11 2.81 -9.29
CA GLY A 745 9.17 2.98 -10.75
C GLY A 745 8.54 4.28 -11.22
N LEU A 746 8.93 4.76 -12.41
CA LEU A 746 8.22 5.82 -13.12
C LEU A 746 7.97 5.39 -14.56
N LEU A 747 6.79 5.73 -15.09
CA LEU A 747 6.53 5.75 -16.53
C LEU A 747 6.32 7.19 -16.98
N ARG A 748 7.14 7.65 -17.92
CA ARG A 748 7.00 8.95 -18.57
C ARG A 748 6.39 8.78 -19.94
N PHE A 749 5.23 9.38 -20.14
CA PHE A 749 4.49 9.36 -21.41
C PHE A 749 4.73 10.67 -22.15
N ASN A 750 5.55 10.67 -23.17
CA ASN A 750 5.73 11.82 -24.04
C ASN A 750 4.67 11.80 -25.14
N LYS A 751 3.66 12.66 -25.02
CA LYS A 751 2.54 12.74 -25.95
C LYS A 751 2.94 13.31 -27.31
N ALA A 752 3.99 14.14 -27.37
CA ALA A 752 4.45 14.75 -28.59
C ALA A 752 5.21 13.77 -29.48
N THR A 753 6.01 12.86 -28.90
CA THR A 753 6.78 11.84 -29.64
C THR A 753 6.13 10.47 -29.68
N ARG A 754 5.12 10.23 -28.83
CA ARG A 754 4.50 8.92 -28.57
C ARG A 754 5.48 7.89 -28.01
N GLU A 755 6.47 8.36 -27.27
CA GLU A 755 7.45 7.53 -26.58
C GLU A 755 7.08 7.36 -25.12
N ILE A 756 7.45 6.21 -24.57
CA ILE A 756 7.29 5.85 -23.16
C ILE A 756 8.65 5.54 -22.59
N THR A 757 9.03 6.20 -21.51
CA THR A 757 10.28 5.91 -20.78
C THR A 757 9.96 5.27 -19.44
N ALA A 758 10.49 4.06 -19.21
CA ALA A 758 10.45 3.38 -17.94
C ALA A 758 11.72 3.68 -17.13
N GLU A 759 11.57 4.12 -15.90
CA GLU A 759 12.64 4.43 -14.96
C GLU A 759 12.50 3.58 -13.71
N CYS A 760 13.62 3.04 -13.21
CA CYS A 760 13.65 2.15 -12.05
C CYS A 760 14.63 2.66 -10.99
N TRP A 761 14.09 3.12 -9.87
CA TRP A 761 14.83 3.86 -8.85
C TRP A 761 15.05 3.03 -7.56
N PRO A 762 16.30 2.77 -7.17
CA PRO A 762 16.61 2.11 -5.90
C PRO A 762 16.14 2.90 -4.69
N LEU A 763 15.80 2.20 -3.61
CA LEU A 763 15.30 2.78 -2.33
C LEU A 763 16.21 3.92 -1.79
N LEU A 764 17.51 3.77 -1.88
CA LEU A 764 18.49 4.74 -1.36
C LEU A 764 19.06 5.68 -2.43
N SER A 765 18.52 5.66 -3.65
CA SER A 765 18.96 6.57 -4.71
C SER A 765 18.62 8.03 -4.41
N ASP A 766 19.41 8.92 -4.95
CA ASP A 766 19.16 10.36 -4.95
C ASP A 766 18.76 10.79 -6.38
N PRO A 767 17.49 11.17 -6.60
CA PRO A 767 17.02 11.62 -7.91
C PRO A 767 17.81 12.76 -8.53
N ALA A 768 18.46 13.60 -7.70
CA ALA A 768 19.28 14.72 -8.18
C ALA A 768 20.53 14.27 -8.96
N GLN A 769 20.95 13.01 -8.82
CA GLN A 769 22.07 12.43 -9.57
C GLN A 769 21.66 11.99 -11.00
N GLY A 770 20.37 12.05 -11.34
CA GLY A 770 19.87 11.73 -12.67
C GLY A 770 19.87 10.24 -12.99
N ALA A 771 19.91 9.91 -14.28
CA ALA A 771 19.75 8.54 -14.78
C ALA A 771 20.76 7.52 -14.20
N GLU A 772 21.96 7.97 -13.87
CA GLU A 772 23.02 7.12 -13.30
C GLU A 772 22.68 6.57 -11.90
N ALA A 773 21.70 7.17 -11.21
CA ALA A 773 21.25 6.70 -9.91
C ALA A 773 20.19 5.60 -9.99
N GLN A 774 19.72 5.25 -11.18
CA GLN A 774 18.77 4.18 -11.42
C GLN A 774 19.43 2.79 -11.31
N TYR A 775 18.61 1.74 -11.27
CA TYR A 775 19.13 0.38 -11.46
C TYR A 775 19.80 0.24 -12.83
N ALA A 776 20.84 -0.59 -12.89
CA ALA A 776 21.54 -0.84 -14.14
C ALA A 776 20.60 -1.38 -15.23
N GLY A 777 20.71 -0.85 -16.45
CA GLY A 777 19.81 -1.17 -17.56
C GLY A 777 18.63 -0.22 -17.73
N TRP A 778 18.42 0.71 -16.82
CA TRP A 778 17.43 1.80 -16.92
C TRP A 778 18.11 3.18 -17.05
N PRO A 779 17.40 4.19 -17.62
CA PRO A 779 16.06 4.14 -18.17
C PRO A 779 15.99 3.41 -19.52
N GLN A 780 14.79 2.93 -19.89
CA GLN A 780 14.50 2.34 -21.20
C GLN A 780 13.37 3.11 -21.89
N THR A 781 13.58 3.53 -23.13
CA THR A 781 12.57 4.24 -23.94
C THR A 781 12.14 3.38 -25.12
N PHE A 782 10.84 3.35 -25.39
CA PHE A 782 10.23 2.63 -26.50
C PHE A 782 9.03 3.39 -27.06
N SER A 783 8.66 3.12 -28.31
CA SER A 783 7.48 3.74 -28.93
C SER A 783 6.17 3.12 -28.40
N MET A 784 5.11 3.92 -28.28
CA MET A 784 3.76 3.42 -28.06
C MET A 784 3.39 2.31 -29.06
N LEU A 785 3.78 2.46 -30.33
CA LEU A 785 3.47 1.49 -31.38
C LEU A 785 4.15 0.11 -31.15
N ASP A 786 5.23 0.08 -30.39
CA ASP A 786 5.89 -1.17 -30.03
C ASP A 786 5.02 -2.08 -29.12
N ASN A 787 3.86 -1.61 -28.63
CA ASN A 787 2.90 -2.40 -27.85
C ASN A 787 1.94 -3.25 -28.73
N ASP A 788 1.89 -3.04 -30.06
CA ASP A 788 1.34 -4.01 -31.02
C ASP A 788 2.34 -4.21 -32.18
N PRO A 789 3.39 -4.99 -31.94
CA PRO A 789 4.52 -5.11 -32.85
C PRO A 789 4.39 -6.31 -33.81
N ARG A 790 3.18 -6.78 -34.06
CA ARG A 790 2.97 -7.88 -35.02
C ARG A 790 3.60 -7.51 -36.39
N GLU A 791 4.25 -8.46 -37.03
CA GLU A 791 4.74 -8.27 -38.40
C GLU A 791 3.53 -8.17 -39.34
N PRO A 792 3.35 -7.05 -40.06
CA PRO A 792 2.24 -6.89 -40.96
C PRO A 792 2.43 -7.75 -42.21
N VAL A 793 1.38 -8.43 -42.66
CA VAL A 793 1.39 -9.10 -44.00
C VAL A 793 1.27 -8.08 -45.12
N GLY A 794 0.82 -6.86 -44.82
CA GLY A 794 0.67 -5.77 -45.77
C GLY A 794 0.30 -4.45 -45.08
N HIS A 795 0.17 -3.42 -45.90
CA HIS A 795 -0.31 -2.11 -45.41
C HIS A 795 -1.45 -1.62 -46.29
N LEU A 796 -2.42 -0.98 -45.70
CA LEU A 796 -3.43 -0.23 -46.45
C LEU A 796 -2.79 0.99 -47.14
N PRO A 797 -3.47 1.58 -48.15
CA PRO A 797 -3.05 2.85 -48.71
C PRO A 797 -2.78 3.90 -47.67
N ARG A 798 -1.81 4.78 -47.91
CA ARG A 798 -1.45 5.84 -46.96
C ARG A 798 -2.66 6.74 -46.70
N LEU A 799 -3.14 6.76 -45.47
CA LEU A 799 -4.19 7.65 -45.01
C LEU A 799 -3.66 9.08 -44.97
N SER A 800 -4.38 10.03 -45.54
CA SER A 800 -4.13 11.48 -45.45
C SER A 800 -5.42 12.13 -44.95
N VAL A 801 -5.39 12.68 -43.72
CA VAL A 801 -6.57 13.25 -43.05
C VAL A 801 -6.51 14.76 -43.09
N THR A 802 -7.63 15.40 -43.48
CA THR A 802 -7.81 16.85 -43.42
C THR A 802 -8.90 17.17 -42.41
N GLY A 803 -8.79 18.33 -41.75
CA GLY A 803 -9.81 18.83 -40.81
C GLY A 803 -9.54 18.50 -39.35
N ALA A 804 -8.71 17.49 -39.04
CA ALA A 804 -8.29 17.17 -37.69
C ALA A 804 -6.77 17.07 -37.58
N THR A 805 -6.24 17.37 -36.41
CA THR A 805 -4.84 17.14 -36.04
C THR A 805 -4.81 15.94 -35.07
N ASN A 806 -3.96 14.94 -35.34
CA ASN A 806 -3.90 13.70 -34.55
C ASN A 806 -5.27 12.97 -34.45
N PRO A 807 -5.92 12.63 -35.58
CA PRO A 807 -7.23 11.96 -35.54
C PRO A 807 -7.12 10.53 -35.00
N MET A 808 -8.25 10.03 -34.50
CA MET A 808 -8.42 8.60 -34.24
C MET A 808 -8.57 7.85 -35.56
N VAL A 809 -7.92 6.70 -35.65
CA VAL A 809 -8.04 5.75 -36.76
C VAL A 809 -8.39 4.37 -36.20
N GLN A 810 -9.45 3.76 -36.75
CA GLN A 810 -9.83 2.39 -36.45
C GLN A 810 -9.81 1.57 -37.73
N VAL A 811 -9.17 0.42 -37.68
CA VAL A 811 -9.13 -0.56 -38.76
C VAL A 811 -9.98 -1.77 -38.34
N VAL A 812 -10.95 -2.13 -39.18
CA VAL A 812 -11.87 -3.25 -38.96
C VAL A 812 -11.71 -4.24 -40.11
N ASP A 813 -11.49 -5.50 -39.78
CA ASP A 813 -11.51 -6.61 -40.76
C ASP A 813 -12.96 -6.89 -41.17
N GLU A 814 -13.27 -6.77 -42.46
CA GLU A 814 -14.65 -6.95 -42.95
C GLU A 814 -15.08 -8.41 -43.01
N GLU A 815 -14.17 -9.35 -43.15
CA GLU A 815 -14.48 -10.77 -43.18
C GLU A 815 -14.87 -11.31 -41.80
N GLN A 816 -14.11 -10.88 -40.76
CA GLN A 816 -14.34 -11.31 -39.39
C GLN A 816 -15.30 -10.37 -38.65
N GLY A 817 -15.46 -9.13 -39.12
CA GLY A 817 -16.22 -8.09 -38.43
C GLY A 817 -15.55 -7.59 -37.17
N GLU A 818 -14.23 -7.86 -37.00
CA GLU A 818 -13.48 -7.53 -35.81
C GLU A 818 -12.64 -6.25 -35.97
N ILE A 819 -12.54 -5.48 -34.87
CA ILE A 819 -11.59 -4.39 -34.76
C ILE A 819 -10.18 -4.98 -34.69
N VAL A 820 -9.35 -4.67 -35.68
CA VAL A 820 -7.95 -5.05 -35.71
C VAL A 820 -7.16 -4.25 -34.68
N TYR A 821 -7.37 -2.93 -34.66
CA TYR A 821 -6.89 -1.98 -33.64
C TYR A 821 -7.57 -0.62 -33.80
N THR A 822 -7.42 0.18 -32.77
CA THR A 822 -7.75 1.61 -32.76
C THR A 822 -6.59 2.39 -32.15
N LEU A 823 -6.23 3.55 -32.73
CA LEU A 823 -5.22 4.44 -32.16
C LEU A 823 -5.52 5.90 -32.53
N ARG A 824 -4.97 6.82 -31.75
CA ARG A 824 -4.86 8.23 -32.16
C ARG A 824 -3.50 8.43 -32.83
N ILE A 825 -3.48 8.71 -34.14
CA ILE A 825 -2.23 8.90 -34.88
C ILE A 825 -1.55 10.22 -34.50
N GLN A 826 -0.25 10.31 -34.78
CA GLN A 826 0.52 11.56 -34.69
C GLN A 826 0.51 12.26 -36.06
N GLY A 827 0.11 13.51 -36.09
CA GLY A 827 -0.02 14.26 -37.33
C GLY A 827 -1.28 13.90 -38.13
N GLN A 828 -1.20 13.99 -39.44
CA GLN A 828 -2.34 13.81 -40.36
C GLN A 828 -2.13 12.67 -41.36
N GLU A 829 -0.97 12.02 -41.33
CA GLU A 829 -0.64 10.91 -42.22
C GLU A 829 -0.37 9.65 -41.42
N PHE A 830 -0.90 8.52 -41.90
CA PHE A 830 -0.66 7.21 -41.32
C PHE A 830 -0.75 6.13 -42.42
N ARG A 831 0.10 5.11 -42.35
CA ARG A 831 0.01 3.96 -43.23
C ARG A 831 -0.37 2.74 -42.40
N PRO A 832 -1.67 2.37 -42.38
CA PRO A 832 -2.19 1.33 -41.51
C PRO A 832 -1.60 -0.05 -41.82
N PRO A 833 -0.91 -0.72 -40.86
CA PRO A 833 -0.51 -2.11 -41.03
C PRO A 833 -1.73 -3.03 -40.92
N VAL A 834 -1.70 -4.17 -41.65
CA VAL A 834 -2.72 -5.22 -41.53
C VAL A 834 -2.07 -6.59 -41.43
N TYR A 835 -2.72 -7.50 -40.78
CA TYR A 835 -2.18 -8.78 -40.33
C TYR A 835 -2.85 -9.99 -40.98
N ALA A 836 -3.76 -9.77 -41.90
CA ALA A 836 -4.37 -10.78 -42.76
C ALA A 836 -4.60 -10.20 -44.18
N ASP A 837 -4.72 -11.06 -45.20
CA ASP A 837 -5.22 -10.63 -46.50
C ASP A 837 -6.74 -10.44 -46.41
N GLY A 838 -7.26 -9.36 -46.97
CA GLY A 838 -8.69 -9.12 -46.91
C GLY A 838 -9.11 -7.72 -47.32
N ALA A 839 -10.37 -7.43 -47.12
CA ALA A 839 -10.93 -6.08 -47.21
C ALA A 839 -11.14 -5.50 -45.79
N TYR A 840 -10.86 -4.21 -45.66
CA TYR A 840 -10.91 -3.51 -44.39
C TYR A 840 -11.80 -2.27 -44.49
N THR A 841 -12.51 -2.00 -43.40
CA THR A 841 -13.14 -0.70 -43.16
C THR A 841 -12.19 0.16 -42.32
N VAL A 842 -11.86 1.38 -42.82
CA VAL A 842 -11.08 2.39 -42.10
C VAL A 842 -12.03 3.49 -41.64
N ARG A 843 -12.13 3.68 -40.32
CA ARG A 843 -12.89 4.78 -39.70
C ARG A 843 -11.95 5.85 -39.18
N VAL A 844 -12.32 7.11 -39.38
CA VAL A 844 -11.51 8.26 -38.95
C VAL A 844 -12.39 9.26 -38.25
N GLY A 845 -11.85 9.89 -37.23
CA GLY A 845 -12.55 10.94 -36.49
C GLY A 845 -11.68 11.61 -35.43
N ASP A 846 -12.21 12.60 -34.71
CA ASP A 846 -11.51 13.26 -33.60
C ASP A 846 -11.97 12.70 -32.26
N ASP A 847 -13.16 13.01 -31.79
CA ASP A 847 -13.79 12.43 -30.58
C ASP A 847 -15.06 11.62 -30.89
N GLY A 848 -15.17 11.14 -32.11
CA GLY A 848 -16.20 10.28 -32.66
C GLY A 848 -15.91 9.98 -34.12
N TRP A 849 -16.57 9.00 -34.72
CA TRP A 849 -16.35 8.62 -36.10
C TRP A 849 -17.05 9.59 -37.03
N GLN A 850 -16.30 10.29 -37.90
CA GLN A 850 -16.79 11.31 -38.83
C GLN A 850 -16.71 10.84 -40.29
N ALA A 851 -15.80 9.90 -40.54
CA ALA A 851 -15.66 9.33 -41.88
C ALA A 851 -15.42 7.82 -41.80
N SER A 852 -15.84 7.09 -42.85
CA SER A 852 -15.62 5.66 -43.02
C SER A 852 -15.29 5.35 -44.49
N ARG A 853 -14.40 4.40 -44.72
CA ARG A 853 -14.03 3.86 -46.04
C ARG A 853 -14.06 2.35 -45.96
N GLU A 854 -14.95 1.72 -46.73
CA GLU A 854 -15.15 0.29 -46.80
C GLU A 854 -14.39 -0.29 -48.01
N GLY A 855 -14.13 -1.58 -47.98
CA GLY A 855 -13.49 -2.34 -49.09
C GLY A 855 -12.03 -1.97 -49.33
N VAL A 856 -11.37 -1.35 -48.36
CA VAL A 856 -9.95 -0.96 -48.49
C VAL A 856 -9.07 -2.22 -48.43
N ARG A 857 -8.20 -2.40 -49.40
CA ARG A 857 -7.30 -3.58 -49.49
C ARG A 857 -5.84 -3.20 -49.35
N PRO A 858 -4.98 -4.11 -48.88
CA PRO A 858 -3.54 -3.90 -48.86
C PRO A 858 -3.02 -3.47 -50.24
N SER A 859 -2.08 -2.53 -50.25
CA SER A 859 -1.46 -1.97 -51.45
C SER A 859 0.07 -2.09 -51.36
N GLU A 860 0.68 -2.63 -52.39
CA GLU A 860 2.15 -2.68 -52.52
C GLU A 860 2.75 -1.31 -52.87
N GLY A 861 1.95 -0.40 -53.41
CA GLY A 861 2.37 0.92 -53.88
C GLY A 861 2.51 1.95 -52.73
N THR A 862 3.65 2.64 -52.67
CA THR A 862 3.84 3.80 -51.76
C THR A 862 3.10 5.06 -52.22
N GLY A 863 2.49 5.04 -53.40
CA GLY A 863 1.87 6.20 -54.06
C GLY A 863 0.34 6.32 -53.87
N ASP A 864 -0.33 5.26 -53.46
CA ASP A 864 -1.78 5.29 -53.27
C ASP A 864 -2.13 6.00 -51.96
N ALA A 865 -2.84 7.12 -52.06
CA ALA A 865 -3.33 7.87 -50.91
C ALA A 865 -4.86 7.69 -50.72
N LEU A 866 -5.26 7.39 -49.48
CA LEU A 866 -6.65 7.40 -49.06
C LEU A 866 -6.93 8.75 -48.36
N GLU A 867 -7.48 9.65 -49.14
CA GLU A 867 -7.85 10.99 -48.63
C GLU A 867 -9.16 10.93 -47.85
N VAL A 868 -9.14 11.46 -46.63
CA VAL A 868 -10.30 11.50 -45.71
C VAL A 868 -10.42 12.89 -45.12
N SER A 869 -11.60 13.49 -45.22
CA SER A 869 -11.92 14.74 -44.52
C SER A 869 -12.79 14.43 -43.31
N VAL A 870 -12.48 15.09 -42.19
CA VAL A 870 -13.12 14.93 -40.87
C VAL A 870 -13.73 16.26 -40.42
#